data_9026d3381ecb8381d5623e02950820a1
#
_entry.id   9026d3381ecb8381d5623e02950820a1
#
_cell.length_a   1.000
_cell.length_b   1.000
_cell.length_c   1.000
_cell.angle_alpha   90.00
_cell.angle_beta   90.00
_cell.angle_gamma   90.00
#
_symmetry.space_group_name_H-M   'P 1'
#
loop_
_entity.id
_entity.type
_entity.pdbx_description
1 polymer ?
#
loop_
_entity_poly.entity_id
_entity_poly.type
_entity_poly.pdbx_seq_one_letter_code
_entity_poly.pdbx_strand_id
1 'polypeptide(L)'
;MAAKTDGAFDAVSLDSLREAVRERGTWSEERAATRLLHSLELTGGARHRAVAVASALVAGARARRDERPFLDAFLQEFGLSNQEGIALMCIAEALLRIPDDATADRLIAEQLATGDWASHSGRSESLFVNASTWGLMLTGGILDLEPAITADAASWVKKLTRKAGEPVVRLAVRRAMRIIGGEFVVGRTIEEALARSAAEAPLALCSFDMLGEGARTARDAERYLAAYEHAIDAIGRHTQGRPPHLTSSISIKLSALEPRYALVQHARVLARLVPRVRALASRAAAAGIQLTIDAEEADRLDLSLDIVEALARDTDTRNWPGLGLAVQAYGKRALDVIEWVAATARTHGRRMTVRLVKGAYWDSEIKLAQERGLDGYPVYTRKLTTDVSYLACADRLLRQADVLYPQFATHNAHSIASILELAPAGADYEFQRLHGMGGLLYAEAQRQIGEFPRVRAYAPVGEHKDLLAYLVRRLLENGANTSFVNRFMDEQVPVGDIVRDPVAEMERLDGYAHPRLPLPAALYADRRNSRGMDFGNPDELQALGAALASRRGREYTAGPRIDGLVLGGPGMPVTNPANRSDRVGASRDASASEIAAAFDAAARGQPAWNAAGGAVRADCLDRAADLLEMRRLDLIALLVREAGKTLPDALAEVREAADFLRYYGVRGRESFGAAVRLPGPTGETNELSMHGRGVFACISPWNFPLAWSRSRQNRRP
;
A
#
# COMPACT_ATOMS: atom_id res chain seq x y z
N MET A 1 8.21 -61.40 -3.46
CA MET A 1 8.51 -60.49 -2.31
C MET A 1 8.55 -59.07 -2.85
N ALA A 2 7.47 -58.35 -2.71
CA ALA A 2 7.36 -56.97 -3.13
C ALA A 2 7.56 -56.06 -1.88
N ALA A 3 8.63 -55.29 -1.90
CA ALA A 3 8.88 -54.29 -0.85
C ALA A 3 7.99 -53.06 -1.13
N LYS A 4 7.01 -52.88 -0.28
CA LYS A 4 6.31 -51.60 -0.15
C LYS A 4 7.28 -50.58 0.46
N THR A 5 7.63 -49.56 -0.27
CA THR A 5 8.19 -48.35 0.27
C THR A 5 7.01 -47.41 0.54
N ASP A 6 6.41 -47.51 1.73
CA ASP A 6 5.57 -46.46 2.30
C ASP A 6 6.46 -45.28 2.70
N GLY A 7 6.68 -44.37 1.78
CA GLY A 7 7.16 -43.03 2.10
C GLY A 7 6.02 -42.20 2.69
N ALA A 8 5.81 -42.29 4.00
CA ALA A 8 5.02 -41.34 4.73
C ALA A 8 5.74 -39.97 4.61
N PHE A 9 5.27 -39.11 3.69
CA PHE A 9 5.51 -37.70 3.81
C PHE A 9 4.84 -37.26 5.12
N ASP A 10 5.65 -36.93 6.12
CA ASP A 10 5.17 -36.23 7.30
C ASP A 10 4.37 -35.01 6.79
N ALA A 11 3.06 -35.05 6.96
CA ALA A 11 2.19 -33.98 6.51
C ALA A 11 2.53 -32.73 7.36
N VAL A 12 3.22 -31.79 6.75
CA VAL A 12 3.56 -30.51 7.38
C VAL A 12 2.26 -29.89 7.86
N SER A 13 2.16 -29.57 9.16
CA SER A 13 0.92 -29.04 9.75
C SER A 13 0.59 -27.65 9.17
N LEU A 14 -0.70 -27.29 9.14
CA LEU A 14 -1.11 -25.94 8.75
C LEU A 14 -0.47 -24.86 9.61
N ASP A 15 -0.26 -25.13 10.90
CA ASP A 15 0.39 -24.20 11.81
C ASP A 15 1.86 -23.98 11.44
N SER A 16 2.61 -25.05 11.13
CA SER A 16 4.00 -24.93 10.68
C SER A 16 4.12 -24.14 9.35
N LEU A 17 3.17 -24.31 8.43
CA LEU A 17 3.14 -23.52 7.21
C LEU A 17 2.81 -22.04 7.50
N ARG A 18 1.93 -21.76 8.47
CA ARG A 18 1.64 -20.38 8.92
C ARG A 18 2.86 -19.73 9.57
N GLU A 19 3.60 -20.46 10.39
CA GLU A 19 4.88 -20.01 10.96
C GLU A 19 5.88 -19.68 9.84
N ALA A 20 6.00 -20.54 8.84
CA ALA A 20 6.83 -20.27 7.67
C ALA A 20 6.42 -19.00 6.94
N VAL A 21 5.12 -18.76 6.71
CA VAL A 21 4.61 -17.52 6.11
C VAL A 21 5.05 -16.29 6.92
N ARG A 22 4.98 -16.34 8.26
CA ARG A 22 5.39 -15.24 9.15
C ARG A 22 6.90 -15.01 9.10
N GLU A 23 7.69 -16.07 9.23
CA GLU A 23 9.15 -16.00 9.20
C GLU A 23 9.67 -15.38 7.89
N ARG A 24 9.08 -15.72 6.72
CA ARG A 24 9.50 -15.20 5.40
C ARG A 24 9.29 -13.69 5.29
N GLY A 25 8.31 -13.13 6.00
CA GLY A 25 8.09 -11.69 6.07
C GLY A 25 9.29 -10.90 6.61
N THR A 26 10.08 -11.52 7.49
CA THR A 26 11.25 -10.91 8.14
C THR A 26 12.58 -11.16 7.39
N TRP A 27 12.59 -11.98 6.35
CA TRP A 27 13.80 -12.29 5.60
C TRP A 27 14.37 -11.06 4.90
N SER A 28 15.72 -11.02 4.81
CA SER A 28 16.37 -10.08 3.91
C SER A 28 15.94 -10.33 2.46
N GLU A 29 15.97 -9.29 1.65
CA GLU A 29 15.62 -9.42 0.23
C GLU A 29 16.55 -10.38 -0.50
N GLU A 30 17.85 -10.36 -0.16
CA GLU A 30 18.84 -11.28 -0.73
C GLU A 30 18.46 -12.76 -0.50
N ARG A 31 18.11 -13.13 0.73
CA ARG A 31 17.68 -14.50 1.06
C ARG A 31 16.39 -14.88 0.35
N ALA A 32 15.41 -13.99 0.34
CA ALA A 32 14.12 -14.24 -0.29
C ALA A 32 14.25 -14.38 -1.81
N ALA A 33 15.01 -13.49 -2.44
CA ALA A 33 15.23 -13.49 -3.90
C ALA A 33 16.04 -14.70 -4.38
N THR A 34 17.09 -15.12 -3.65
CA THR A 34 17.83 -16.34 -3.94
C THR A 34 16.93 -17.56 -3.93
N ARG A 35 16.01 -17.66 -2.96
CA ARG A 35 15.03 -18.74 -2.90
C ARG A 35 14.12 -18.78 -4.14
N LEU A 36 13.70 -17.60 -4.66
CA LEU A 36 12.86 -17.55 -5.86
C LEU A 36 13.55 -18.19 -7.06
N LEU A 37 14.82 -17.86 -7.30
CA LEU A 37 15.60 -18.43 -8.41
C LEU A 37 15.72 -19.96 -8.30
N HIS A 38 15.88 -20.49 -7.08
CA HIS A 38 15.96 -21.94 -6.86
C HIS A 38 14.60 -22.65 -6.93
N SER A 39 13.50 -21.94 -6.72
CA SER A 39 12.15 -22.53 -6.69
C SER A 39 11.45 -22.57 -8.05
N LEU A 40 11.92 -21.79 -9.01
CA LEU A 40 11.34 -21.69 -10.36
C LEU A 40 11.93 -22.75 -11.29
N GLU A 41 11.10 -23.66 -11.79
CA GLU A 41 11.52 -24.71 -12.71
C GLU A 41 11.23 -24.36 -14.19
N LEU A 42 11.62 -23.15 -14.61
CA LEU A 42 11.52 -22.72 -16.00
C LEU A 42 12.89 -22.86 -16.69
N THR A 43 13.04 -23.88 -17.52
CA THR A 43 14.31 -24.19 -18.20
C THR A 43 14.75 -23.08 -19.14
N GLY A 44 16.06 -22.97 -19.41
CA GLY A 44 16.61 -21.99 -20.36
C GLY A 44 15.97 -22.08 -21.76
N GLY A 45 15.67 -23.28 -22.26
CA GLY A 45 14.95 -23.48 -23.53
C GLY A 45 13.53 -22.93 -23.49
N ALA A 46 12.78 -23.18 -22.41
CA ALA A 46 11.44 -22.64 -22.24
C ALA A 46 11.45 -21.10 -22.09
N ARG A 47 12.44 -20.55 -21.39
CA ARG A 47 12.63 -19.08 -21.29
C ARG A 47 12.85 -18.44 -22.66
N HIS A 48 13.67 -19.07 -23.54
CA HIS A 48 13.87 -18.56 -24.91
C HIS A 48 12.57 -18.60 -25.75
N ARG A 49 11.78 -19.68 -25.65
CA ARG A 49 10.49 -19.75 -26.34
C ARG A 49 9.50 -18.71 -25.80
N ALA A 50 9.46 -18.51 -24.49
CA ALA A 50 8.63 -17.47 -23.87
C ALA A 50 8.98 -16.06 -24.38
N VAL A 51 10.26 -15.73 -24.51
CA VAL A 51 10.72 -14.45 -25.10
C VAL A 51 10.28 -14.33 -26.55
N ALA A 52 10.39 -15.40 -27.36
CA ALA A 52 9.98 -15.40 -28.75
C ALA A 52 8.46 -15.17 -28.89
N VAL A 53 7.65 -15.90 -28.11
CA VAL A 53 6.19 -15.75 -28.08
C VAL A 53 5.82 -14.35 -27.62
N ALA A 54 6.40 -13.85 -26.53
CA ALA A 54 6.15 -12.51 -26.04
C ALA A 54 6.49 -11.42 -27.07
N SER A 55 7.60 -11.60 -27.80
CA SER A 55 8.00 -10.69 -28.88
C SER A 55 6.96 -10.65 -30.01
N ALA A 56 6.46 -11.81 -30.42
CA ALA A 56 5.42 -11.91 -31.45
C ALA A 56 4.11 -11.25 -30.99
N LEU A 57 3.71 -11.47 -29.73
CA LEU A 57 2.51 -10.84 -29.15
C LEU A 57 2.63 -9.31 -29.11
N VAL A 58 3.79 -8.78 -28.68
CA VAL A 58 4.03 -7.33 -28.64
C VAL A 58 4.03 -6.73 -30.05
N ALA A 59 4.73 -7.36 -30.98
CA ALA A 59 4.80 -6.89 -32.38
C ALA A 59 3.41 -6.90 -33.04
N GLY A 60 2.66 -7.98 -32.89
CA GLY A 60 1.33 -8.13 -33.47
C GLY A 60 0.32 -7.13 -32.87
N ALA A 61 0.35 -6.91 -31.56
CA ALA A 61 -0.52 -5.96 -30.91
C ALA A 61 -0.16 -4.50 -31.29
N ARG A 62 1.14 -4.17 -31.44
CA ARG A 62 1.58 -2.85 -31.95
C ARG A 62 1.12 -2.59 -33.39
N ALA A 63 1.14 -3.60 -34.25
CA ALA A 63 0.66 -3.49 -35.62
C ALA A 63 -0.85 -3.16 -35.71
N ARG A 64 -1.59 -3.44 -34.64
CA ARG A 64 -3.06 -3.20 -34.55
C ARG A 64 -3.41 -2.04 -33.60
N ARG A 65 -2.49 -1.14 -33.33
CA ARG A 65 -2.67 -0.01 -32.41
C ARG A 65 -3.88 0.87 -32.71
N ASP A 66 -4.27 0.96 -33.97
CA ASP A 66 -5.44 1.78 -34.40
C ASP A 66 -6.77 1.20 -33.89
N GLU A 67 -6.77 -0.08 -33.46
CA GLU A 67 -7.94 -0.74 -32.86
C GLU A 67 -7.96 -0.58 -31.32
N ARG A 68 -7.04 0.21 -30.74
CA ARG A 68 -6.93 0.40 -29.30
C ARG A 68 -8.13 1.12 -28.70
N PRO A 69 -8.53 0.76 -27.45
CA PRO A 69 -9.51 1.51 -26.71
C PRO A 69 -9.07 2.97 -26.50
N PHE A 70 -10.03 3.89 -26.46
CA PHE A 70 -9.78 5.33 -26.22
C PHE A 70 -8.94 5.58 -24.98
N LEU A 71 -9.14 4.80 -23.90
CA LEU A 71 -8.41 4.93 -22.66
C LEU A 71 -6.91 4.66 -22.80
N ASP A 72 -6.52 3.60 -23.54
CA ASP A 72 -5.09 3.29 -23.77
C ASP A 72 -4.42 4.42 -24.57
N ALA A 73 -5.15 5.02 -25.54
CA ALA A 73 -4.70 6.18 -26.27
C ALA A 73 -4.56 7.42 -25.37
N PHE A 74 -5.54 7.66 -24.52
CA PHE A 74 -5.56 8.78 -23.59
C PHE A 74 -4.44 8.71 -22.56
N LEU A 75 -4.23 7.54 -21.93
CA LEU A 75 -3.19 7.34 -20.90
C LEU A 75 -1.77 7.49 -21.48
N GLN A 76 -1.58 7.15 -22.73
CA GLN A 76 -0.30 7.32 -23.43
C GLN A 76 -0.03 8.79 -23.76
N GLU A 77 -1.02 9.51 -24.26
CA GLU A 77 -0.92 10.92 -24.67
C GLU A 77 -0.71 11.85 -23.47
N PHE A 78 -1.41 11.59 -22.37
CA PHE A 78 -1.34 12.36 -21.14
C PHE A 78 -0.44 11.72 -20.08
N GLY A 79 0.63 11.04 -20.49
CA GLY A 79 1.54 10.30 -19.60
C GLY A 79 1.71 10.95 -18.23
N LEU A 80 1.36 10.21 -17.17
CA LEU A 80 1.38 10.66 -15.76
C LEU A 80 2.75 11.06 -15.22
N SER A 81 3.81 10.88 -16.00
CA SER A 81 5.14 11.41 -15.72
C SER A 81 5.23 12.93 -15.89
N ASN A 82 4.24 13.57 -16.50
CA ASN A 82 4.19 15.00 -16.67
C ASN A 82 3.52 15.65 -15.46
N GLN A 83 4.10 16.74 -14.93
CA GLN A 83 3.50 17.53 -13.82
C GLN A 83 2.05 17.94 -14.11
N GLU A 84 1.71 18.08 -15.35
CA GLU A 84 0.36 18.39 -15.87
C GLU A 84 -0.64 17.24 -15.67
N GLY A 85 -0.23 16.00 -15.94
CA GLY A 85 -1.05 14.81 -15.67
C GLY A 85 -1.34 14.65 -14.17
N ILE A 86 -0.32 14.91 -13.34
CA ILE A 86 -0.47 14.90 -11.87
C ILE A 86 -1.40 16.03 -11.41
N ALA A 87 -1.28 17.24 -11.96
CA ALA A 87 -2.16 18.36 -11.61
C ALA A 87 -3.62 18.09 -12.00
N LEU A 88 -3.87 17.54 -13.20
CA LEU A 88 -5.21 17.13 -13.61
C LEU A 88 -5.79 16.05 -12.71
N MET A 89 -4.97 15.12 -12.22
CA MET A 89 -5.37 14.09 -11.29
C MET A 89 -5.71 14.64 -9.91
N CYS A 90 -4.91 15.59 -9.40
CA CYS A 90 -5.18 16.29 -8.15
C CYS A 90 -6.50 17.08 -8.22
N ILE A 91 -6.77 17.74 -9.35
CA ILE A 91 -8.05 18.43 -9.61
C ILE A 91 -9.19 17.42 -9.60
N ALA A 92 -8.99 16.28 -10.28
CA ALA A 92 -9.96 15.22 -10.34
C ALA A 92 -10.30 14.64 -8.96
N GLU A 93 -9.27 14.34 -8.17
CA GLU A 93 -9.42 13.85 -6.80
C GLU A 93 -10.15 14.85 -5.91
N ALA A 94 -9.73 16.09 -5.96
CA ALA A 94 -10.28 17.12 -5.10
C ALA A 94 -11.76 17.43 -5.46
N LEU A 95 -12.10 17.49 -6.74
CA LEU A 95 -13.49 17.72 -7.18
C LEU A 95 -14.46 16.61 -6.77
N LEU A 96 -13.97 15.39 -6.58
CA LEU A 96 -14.77 14.27 -6.08
C LEU A 96 -15.02 14.37 -4.55
N ARG A 97 -14.15 15.07 -3.82
CA ARG A 97 -14.22 15.21 -2.36
C ARG A 97 -14.84 16.51 -1.89
N ILE A 98 -14.83 17.55 -2.72
CA ILE A 98 -15.31 18.87 -2.37
C ILE A 98 -16.84 18.91 -2.45
N PRO A 99 -17.55 19.20 -1.34
CA PRO A 99 -19.01 19.16 -1.28
C PRO A 99 -19.68 20.41 -1.88
N ASP A 100 -18.95 21.52 -2.00
CA ASP A 100 -19.51 22.80 -2.47
C ASP A 100 -18.79 23.36 -3.71
N ASP A 101 -19.56 24.03 -4.52
CA ASP A 101 -19.12 24.56 -5.81
C ASP A 101 -18.10 25.69 -5.69
N ALA A 102 -18.17 26.53 -4.66
CA ALA A 102 -17.26 27.64 -4.49
C ALA A 102 -15.84 27.19 -4.11
N THR A 103 -15.72 26.13 -3.33
CA THR A 103 -14.42 25.50 -3.00
C THR A 103 -13.86 24.77 -4.22
N ALA A 104 -14.71 24.09 -5.00
CA ALA A 104 -14.31 23.46 -6.25
C ALA A 104 -13.74 24.47 -7.26
N ASP A 105 -14.40 25.61 -7.43
CA ASP A 105 -13.97 26.68 -8.35
C ASP A 105 -12.63 27.28 -7.94
N ARG A 106 -12.41 27.51 -6.65
CA ARG A 106 -11.11 28.00 -6.13
C ARG A 106 -9.97 27.01 -6.38
N LEU A 107 -10.21 25.73 -6.15
CA LEU A 107 -9.19 24.72 -6.38
C LEU A 107 -8.84 24.57 -7.87
N ILE A 108 -9.84 24.56 -8.74
CA ILE A 108 -9.62 24.54 -10.19
C ILE A 108 -8.76 25.74 -10.61
N ALA A 109 -9.08 26.94 -10.10
CA ALA A 109 -8.33 28.14 -10.39
C ALA A 109 -6.87 28.08 -9.88
N GLU A 110 -6.65 27.60 -8.66
CA GLU A 110 -5.30 27.44 -8.07
C GLU A 110 -4.43 26.42 -8.83
N GLN A 111 -4.97 25.27 -9.13
CA GLN A 111 -4.21 24.21 -9.80
C GLN A 111 -3.92 24.53 -11.27
N LEU A 112 -4.83 25.22 -11.96
CA LEU A 112 -4.59 25.71 -13.30
C LEU A 112 -3.58 26.86 -13.34
N ALA A 113 -3.47 27.66 -12.25
CA ALA A 113 -2.51 28.76 -12.14
C ALA A 113 -1.09 28.32 -11.80
N THR A 114 -0.90 27.16 -11.15
CA THR A 114 0.41 26.65 -10.71
C THR A 114 1.13 25.83 -11.77
N GLY A 115 0.46 25.40 -12.84
CA GLY A 115 1.09 24.69 -13.96
C GLY A 115 1.95 25.65 -14.80
N ASP A 116 3.23 25.30 -15.03
CA ASP A 116 4.10 26.01 -15.96
C ASP A 116 3.81 25.60 -17.41
N TRP A 117 2.61 25.96 -17.86
CA TRP A 117 2.09 25.66 -19.19
C TRP A 117 2.88 26.39 -20.30
N ALA A 118 3.73 27.34 -19.93
CA ALA A 118 4.48 28.17 -20.88
C ALA A 118 5.83 27.54 -21.30
N SER A 119 6.41 26.64 -20.48
CA SER A 119 7.74 26.05 -20.76
C SER A 119 7.72 24.93 -21.83
N HIS A 120 6.56 24.48 -22.24
CA HIS A 120 6.37 23.39 -23.20
C HIS A 120 6.00 23.84 -24.63
N SER A 121 6.07 25.13 -24.92
CA SER A 121 5.63 25.73 -26.22
C SER A 121 6.42 25.30 -27.47
N GLY A 122 7.32 24.33 -27.39
CA GLY A 122 8.10 23.82 -28.52
C GLY A 122 7.94 22.33 -28.85
N ARG A 123 7.18 21.56 -28.04
CA ARG A 123 7.01 20.10 -28.20
C ARG A 123 5.57 19.61 -28.18
N SER A 124 4.60 20.48 -28.10
CA SER A 124 3.23 20.13 -27.71
C SER A 124 2.13 20.52 -28.70
N GLU A 125 2.38 20.51 -30.00
CA GLU A 125 1.28 20.67 -30.96
C GLU A 125 0.17 19.61 -30.77
N SER A 126 0.53 18.38 -30.37
CA SER A 126 -0.42 17.30 -30.09
C SER A 126 -1.20 17.49 -28.78
N LEU A 127 -0.58 17.94 -27.72
CA LEU A 127 -1.22 18.18 -26.40
C LEU A 127 -2.23 19.33 -26.47
N PHE A 128 -1.97 20.35 -27.29
CA PHE A 128 -2.86 21.50 -27.45
C PHE A 128 -4.04 21.22 -28.40
N VAL A 129 -3.81 20.49 -29.46
CA VAL A 129 -4.90 19.98 -30.31
C VAL A 129 -5.83 19.12 -29.47
N ASN A 130 -5.29 18.30 -28.57
CA ASN A 130 -6.08 17.45 -27.69
C ASN A 130 -6.76 18.23 -26.55
N ALA A 131 -6.18 19.29 -25.99
CA ALA A 131 -6.85 20.17 -25.03
C ALA A 131 -7.99 20.98 -25.67
N SER A 132 -7.84 21.40 -26.92
CA SER A 132 -8.93 22.02 -27.68
C SER A 132 -9.98 21.00 -28.13
N THR A 133 -9.59 19.77 -28.48
CA THR A 133 -10.48 18.63 -28.74
C THR A 133 -11.21 18.23 -27.44
N TRP A 134 -10.53 18.28 -26.30
CA TRP A 134 -11.10 18.14 -24.96
C TRP A 134 -12.13 19.22 -24.64
N GLY A 135 -11.79 20.47 -24.92
CA GLY A 135 -12.72 21.61 -24.78
C GLY A 135 -13.96 21.43 -25.67
N LEU A 136 -13.81 20.96 -26.91
CA LEU A 136 -14.88 20.66 -27.83
C LEU A 136 -15.72 19.44 -27.45
N MET A 137 -15.11 18.34 -27.01
CA MET A 137 -15.81 17.18 -26.45
C MET A 137 -16.59 17.51 -25.18
N LEU A 138 -16.03 18.36 -24.32
CA LEU A 138 -16.62 18.74 -23.05
C LEU A 138 -17.79 19.72 -23.21
N THR A 139 -17.75 20.58 -24.21
CA THR A 139 -18.82 21.57 -24.47
C THR A 139 -19.96 21.04 -25.35
N GLY A 140 -19.78 19.83 -25.92
CA GLY A 140 -20.83 19.18 -26.68
C GLY A 140 -21.43 20.04 -27.81
N GLY A 141 -20.61 20.83 -28.49
CA GLY A 141 -21.05 21.68 -29.62
C GLY A 141 -21.84 22.93 -29.19
N ILE A 142 -21.79 23.35 -27.93
CA ILE A 142 -22.58 24.51 -27.44
C ILE A 142 -21.87 25.85 -27.67
N LEU A 143 -20.62 25.86 -28.09
CA LEU A 143 -19.92 27.09 -28.46
C LEU A 143 -19.48 26.99 -29.91
N ASP A 144 -20.09 27.79 -30.76
CA ASP A 144 -19.57 28.14 -32.09
C ASP A 144 -18.22 28.82 -31.92
N LEU A 145 -17.14 28.05 -32.02
CA LEU A 145 -15.77 28.58 -31.97
C LEU A 145 -15.30 28.81 -33.39
N GLU A 146 -15.12 30.08 -33.74
CA GLU A 146 -14.55 30.49 -35.03
C GLU A 146 -13.15 29.85 -35.26
N PRO A 147 -12.73 29.64 -36.53
CA PRO A 147 -11.50 28.95 -36.93
C PRO A 147 -10.17 29.64 -36.57
N ALA A 148 -10.19 30.71 -35.78
CA ALA A 148 -9.00 31.55 -35.49
C ALA A 148 -8.18 31.10 -34.25
N ILE A 149 -8.41 29.90 -33.70
CA ILE A 149 -7.82 29.47 -32.42
C ILE A 149 -6.45 28.79 -32.55
N THR A 150 -5.91 28.65 -33.72
CA THR A 150 -4.65 27.92 -33.98
C THR A 150 -3.38 28.74 -33.71
N ALA A 151 -3.44 29.99 -33.30
CA ALA A 151 -2.25 30.87 -33.27
C ALA A 151 -1.69 31.24 -31.91
N ASP A 152 -2.42 31.11 -30.77
CA ASP A 152 -1.86 31.50 -29.46
C ASP A 152 -2.46 30.74 -28.26
N ALA A 153 -1.84 29.62 -27.99
CA ALA A 153 -2.18 28.73 -26.89
C ALA A 153 -2.05 29.38 -25.49
N ALA A 154 -1.06 30.23 -25.30
CA ALA A 154 -0.83 30.93 -24.01
C ALA A 154 -1.94 31.94 -23.69
N SER A 155 -2.53 32.56 -24.74
CA SER A 155 -3.65 33.47 -24.56
C SER A 155 -4.95 32.73 -24.20
N TRP A 156 -5.12 31.51 -24.68
CA TRP A 156 -6.28 30.67 -24.37
C TRP A 156 -6.24 30.15 -22.95
N VAL A 157 -5.10 29.67 -22.44
CA VAL A 157 -4.89 29.29 -21.04
C VAL A 157 -5.15 30.47 -20.09
N LYS A 158 -4.67 31.68 -20.44
CA LYS A 158 -4.99 32.91 -19.69
C LYS A 158 -6.46 33.27 -19.72
N LYS A 159 -7.18 32.97 -20.80
CA LYS A 159 -8.65 33.14 -20.86
C LYS A 159 -9.37 32.09 -20.02
N LEU A 160 -8.90 30.82 -20.04
CA LEU A 160 -9.46 29.75 -19.24
C LEU A 160 -9.24 29.98 -17.74
N THR A 161 -8.04 30.41 -17.33
CA THR A 161 -7.75 30.75 -15.92
C THR A 161 -8.55 31.95 -15.44
N ARG A 162 -8.84 32.92 -16.28
CA ARG A 162 -9.75 34.02 -15.93
C ARG A 162 -11.21 33.58 -15.79
N LYS A 163 -11.60 32.49 -16.46
CA LYS A 163 -12.95 31.93 -16.46
C LYS A 163 -13.07 30.67 -15.58
N ALA A 164 -11.99 30.29 -14.88
CA ALA A 164 -11.96 29.09 -14.06
C ALA A 164 -13.00 29.05 -12.92
N GLY A 165 -13.53 30.20 -12.51
CA GLY A 165 -14.66 30.31 -11.59
C GLY A 165 -16.04 30.23 -12.23
N GLU A 166 -16.14 30.01 -13.55
CA GLU A 166 -17.43 29.93 -14.20
C GLU A 166 -18.04 28.51 -14.08
N PRO A 167 -19.36 28.39 -13.88
CA PRO A 167 -20.07 27.11 -13.78
C PRO A 167 -19.83 26.19 -14.99
N VAL A 168 -19.52 26.75 -16.14
CA VAL A 168 -19.24 26.02 -17.40
C VAL A 168 -17.94 25.20 -17.31
N VAL A 169 -16.86 25.78 -16.76
CA VAL A 169 -15.57 25.09 -16.60
C VAL A 169 -15.71 23.95 -15.62
N ARG A 170 -16.38 24.17 -14.49
CA ARG A 170 -16.68 23.13 -13.51
C ARG A 170 -17.52 21.99 -14.11
N LEU A 171 -18.56 22.32 -14.87
CA LEU A 171 -19.38 21.31 -15.54
C LEU A 171 -18.59 20.52 -16.57
N ALA A 172 -17.70 21.18 -17.31
CA ALA A 172 -16.81 20.54 -18.29
C ALA A 172 -15.83 19.57 -17.61
N VAL A 173 -15.17 19.99 -16.53
CA VAL A 173 -14.27 19.13 -15.76
C VAL A 173 -15.02 17.94 -15.13
N ARG A 174 -16.19 18.17 -14.54
CA ARG A 174 -17.04 17.08 -14.01
C ARG A 174 -17.52 16.11 -15.11
N ARG A 175 -17.75 16.59 -16.32
CA ARG A 175 -18.12 15.74 -17.45
C ARG A 175 -16.92 14.90 -17.94
N ALA A 176 -15.73 15.50 -18.03
CA ALA A 176 -14.49 14.79 -18.31
C ALA A 176 -14.23 13.67 -17.31
N MET A 177 -14.37 13.97 -16.04
CA MET A 177 -14.23 12.98 -14.97
C MET A 177 -15.24 11.82 -15.09
N ARG A 178 -16.47 12.11 -15.53
CA ARG A 178 -17.46 11.07 -15.80
C ARG A 178 -17.07 10.18 -16.97
N ILE A 179 -16.51 10.77 -18.04
CA ILE A 179 -16.05 10.00 -19.20
C ILE A 179 -14.87 9.12 -18.81
N ILE A 180 -13.84 9.67 -18.16
CA ILE A 180 -12.68 8.91 -17.67
C ILE A 180 -13.14 7.83 -16.68
N GLY A 181 -13.98 8.17 -15.72
CA GLY A 181 -14.53 7.21 -14.77
C GLY A 181 -15.31 6.08 -15.46
N GLY A 182 -16.07 6.39 -16.51
CA GLY A 182 -16.83 5.41 -17.29
C GLY A 182 -15.99 4.39 -18.04
N GLU A 183 -14.75 4.75 -18.38
CA GLU A 183 -13.80 3.81 -19.01
C GLU A 183 -13.17 2.83 -18.01
N PHE A 184 -13.10 3.20 -16.72
CA PHE A 184 -12.51 2.36 -15.67
C PHE A 184 -13.54 1.50 -14.93
N VAL A 185 -14.84 1.83 -14.97
CA VAL A 185 -15.91 1.03 -14.39
C VAL A 185 -16.78 0.42 -15.48
N VAL A 186 -17.22 -0.81 -15.26
CA VAL A 186 -18.09 -1.52 -16.20
C VAL A 186 -19.53 -1.00 -16.10
N GLY A 187 -19.94 -0.55 -14.93
CA GLY A 187 -21.25 0.05 -14.69
C GLY A 187 -21.30 0.76 -13.34
N ARG A 188 -22.25 1.66 -13.15
CA ARG A 188 -22.50 2.31 -11.86
C ARG A 188 -23.24 1.39 -10.89
N THR A 189 -24.06 0.49 -11.43
CA THR A 189 -24.76 -0.55 -10.69
C THR A 189 -24.40 -1.91 -11.27
N ILE A 190 -24.69 -2.97 -10.52
CA ILE A 190 -24.41 -4.33 -10.99
C ILE A 190 -25.28 -4.69 -12.22
N GLU A 191 -26.49 -4.14 -12.33
CA GLU A 191 -27.38 -4.37 -13.46
C GLU A 191 -26.81 -3.73 -14.75
N GLU A 192 -26.33 -2.48 -14.67
CA GLU A 192 -25.64 -1.83 -15.80
C GLU A 192 -24.40 -2.64 -16.22
N ALA A 193 -23.62 -3.12 -15.24
CA ALA A 193 -22.42 -3.91 -15.50
C ALA A 193 -22.74 -5.28 -16.13
N LEU A 194 -23.78 -5.94 -15.69
CA LEU A 194 -24.24 -7.20 -16.28
C LEU A 194 -24.79 -7.01 -17.69
N ALA A 195 -25.55 -5.96 -17.94
CA ALA A 195 -26.06 -5.64 -19.27
C ALA A 195 -24.90 -5.37 -20.25
N ARG A 196 -23.88 -4.62 -19.82
CA ARG A 196 -22.68 -4.35 -20.61
C ARG A 196 -21.86 -5.63 -20.83
N SER A 197 -21.69 -6.46 -19.80
CA SER A 197 -21.00 -7.76 -19.88
C SER A 197 -21.68 -8.71 -20.89
N ALA A 198 -23.00 -8.68 -21.00
CA ALA A 198 -23.72 -9.47 -21.98
C ALA A 198 -23.60 -8.95 -23.41
N ALA A 199 -23.39 -7.64 -23.59
CA ALA A 199 -23.29 -7.00 -24.90
C ALA A 199 -21.87 -7.00 -25.49
N GLU A 200 -20.82 -6.98 -24.65
CA GLU A 200 -19.43 -6.85 -25.07
C GLU A 200 -18.67 -8.17 -24.90
N ALA A 201 -18.28 -8.84 -25.99
CA ALA A 201 -17.55 -10.12 -25.95
C ALA A 201 -16.31 -10.12 -25.03
N PRO A 202 -15.46 -9.05 -24.96
CA PRO A 202 -14.33 -9.00 -24.04
C PRO A 202 -14.72 -8.98 -22.56
N LEU A 203 -15.99 -8.76 -22.21
CA LEU A 203 -16.55 -8.75 -20.88
C LEU A 203 -17.47 -9.96 -20.61
N ALA A 204 -17.54 -10.94 -21.51
CA ALA A 204 -18.41 -12.10 -21.37
C ALA A 204 -18.14 -12.91 -20.07
N LEU A 205 -16.95 -12.81 -19.52
CA LEU A 205 -16.57 -13.41 -18.25
C LEU A 205 -15.93 -12.34 -17.35
N CYS A 206 -16.63 -11.95 -16.29
CA CYS A 206 -16.18 -10.90 -15.36
C CYS A 206 -15.96 -11.44 -13.95
N SER A 207 -15.02 -10.79 -13.22
CA SER A 207 -15.00 -10.79 -11.76
C SER A 207 -15.40 -9.38 -11.32
N PHE A 208 -16.63 -9.24 -10.86
CA PHE A 208 -17.17 -7.94 -10.47
C PHE A 208 -16.60 -7.53 -9.09
N ASP A 209 -16.11 -6.30 -9.00
CA ASP A 209 -15.65 -5.65 -7.77
C ASP A 209 -16.60 -4.49 -7.45
N MET A 210 -17.46 -4.67 -6.45
CA MET A 210 -18.28 -3.57 -5.96
C MET A 210 -17.37 -2.56 -5.27
N LEU A 211 -17.19 -1.38 -5.88
CA LEU A 211 -16.30 -0.36 -5.36
C LEU A 211 -16.68 0.04 -3.93
N GLY A 212 -15.69 0.13 -3.09
CA GLY A 212 -15.78 0.42 -1.67
C GLY A 212 -14.78 -0.38 -0.89
N GLU A 213 -13.93 0.31 -0.14
CA GLU A 213 -12.90 -0.29 0.72
C GLU A 213 -12.70 0.59 1.96
N GLY A 214 -12.17 0.02 3.04
CA GLY A 214 -11.86 0.76 4.25
C GLY A 214 -13.09 1.41 4.89
N ALA A 215 -14.12 0.63 5.24
CA ALA A 215 -15.27 1.11 5.99
C ALA A 215 -14.80 1.89 7.23
N ARG A 216 -15.27 3.11 7.41
CA ARG A 216 -14.90 3.96 8.56
C ARG A 216 -15.86 3.79 9.73
N THR A 217 -17.11 3.45 9.43
CA THR A 217 -18.19 3.27 10.41
C THR A 217 -18.89 1.93 10.21
N ALA A 218 -19.62 1.48 11.22
CA ALA A 218 -20.49 0.31 11.09
C ALA A 218 -21.54 0.49 9.99
N ARG A 219 -22.04 1.72 9.79
CA ARG A 219 -22.99 2.05 8.73
C ARG A 219 -22.38 1.87 7.33
N ASP A 220 -21.11 2.20 7.15
CA ASP A 220 -20.44 1.95 5.88
C ASP A 220 -20.32 0.45 5.62
N ALA A 221 -19.93 -0.32 6.64
CA ALA A 221 -19.79 -1.78 6.54
C ALA A 221 -21.12 -2.44 6.18
N GLU A 222 -22.23 -2.04 6.78
CA GLU A 222 -23.56 -2.55 6.43
C GLU A 222 -23.97 -2.19 5.00
N ARG A 223 -23.67 -0.97 4.55
CA ARG A 223 -23.94 -0.54 3.17
C ARG A 223 -23.15 -1.38 2.16
N TYR A 224 -21.86 -1.64 2.41
CA TYR A 224 -21.06 -2.48 1.53
C TYR A 224 -21.48 -3.95 1.58
N LEU A 225 -21.85 -4.46 2.74
CA LEU A 225 -22.43 -5.82 2.88
C LEU A 225 -23.66 -5.98 2.00
N ALA A 226 -24.62 -5.06 2.10
CA ALA A 226 -25.83 -5.07 1.30
C ALA A 226 -25.53 -4.98 -0.22
N ALA A 227 -24.52 -4.19 -0.61
CA ALA A 227 -24.09 -4.10 -2.00
C ALA A 227 -23.51 -5.42 -2.53
N TYR A 228 -22.70 -6.13 -1.72
CA TYR A 228 -22.19 -7.46 -2.07
C TYR A 228 -23.31 -8.49 -2.17
N GLU A 229 -24.24 -8.53 -1.21
CA GLU A 229 -25.38 -9.44 -1.24
C GLU A 229 -26.23 -9.26 -2.50
N HIS A 230 -26.57 -8.01 -2.81
CA HIS A 230 -27.34 -7.66 -4.01
C HIS A 230 -26.59 -8.05 -5.30
N ALA A 231 -25.27 -7.80 -5.36
CA ALA A 231 -24.47 -8.17 -6.52
C ALA A 231 -24.39 -9.68 -6.72
N ILE A 232 -24.22 -10.47 -5.64
CA ILE A 232 -24.20 -11.94 -5.71
C ILE A 232 -25.52 -12.47 -6.29
N ASP A 233 -26.65 -11.95 -5.82
CA ASP A 233 -27.96 -12.36 -6.33
C ASP A 233 -28.16 -11.99 -7.79
N ALA A 234 -27.73 -10.76 -8.18
CA ALA A 234 -27.85 -10.31 -9.54
C ALA A 234 -26.99 -11.17 -10.50
N ILE A 235 -25.74 -11.46 -10.13
CA ILE A 235 -24.85 -12.32 -10.92
C ILE A 235 -25.42 -13.74 -10.99
N GLY A 236 -25.92 -14.29 -9.86
CA GLY A 236 -26.48 -15.63 -9.76
C GLY A 236 -27.63 -15.88 -10.73
N ARG A 237 -28.48 -14.88 -10.98
CA ARG A 237 -29.57 -14.99 -11.98
C ARG A 237 -29.10 -15.25 -13.42
N HIS A 238 -27.81 -15.00 -13.71
CA HIS A 238 -27.23 -15.13 -15.05
C HIS A 238 -26.36 -16.39 -15.21
N THR A 239 -26.22 -17.25 -14.19
CA THR A 239 -25.31 -18.41 -14.23
C THR A 239 -25.83 -19.53 -15.13
N GLN A 240 -27.14 -19.67 -15.28
CA GLN A 240 -27.78 -20.73 -16.08
C GLN A 240 -27.32 -22.16 -15.71
N GLY A 241 -26.96 -22.40 -14.45
CA GLY A 241 -26.48 -23.71 -13.98
C GLY A 241 -25.08 -24.13 -14.45
N ARG A 242 -24.32 -23.23 -15.07
CA ARG A 242 -22.93 -23.50 -15.47
C ARG A 242 -22.02 -23.62 -14.24
N PRO A 243 -20.92 -24.38 -14.34
CA PRO A 243 -19.91 -24.45 -13.27
C PRO A 243 -19.37 -23.05 -12.87
N PRO A 244 -19.02 -22.80 -11.60
CA PRO A 244 -18.63 -21.49 -11.11
C PRO A 244 -17.44 -20.85 -11.87
N HIS A 245 -16.47 -21.64 -12.36
CA HIS A 245 -15.33 -21.13 -13.13
C HIS A 245 -15.71 -20.69 -14.56
N LEU A 246 -16.87 -21.07 -15.05
CA LEU A 246 -17.42 -20.69 -16.37
C LEU A 246 -18.47 -19.57 -16.28
N THR A 247 -18.68 -19.00 -15.10
CA THR A 247 -19.61 -17.90 -14.85
C THR A 247 -18.89 -16.66 -14.37
N SER A 248 -19.52 -15.51 -14.46
CA SER A 248 -19.02 -14.30 -13.80
C SER A 248 -18.99 -14.50 -12.29
N SER A 249 -18.06 -13.85 -11.61
CA SER A 249 -17.72 -14.00 -10.21
C SER A 249 -17.77 -12.66 -9.47
N ILE A 250 -17.61 -12.70 -8.16
CA ILE A 250 -17.51 -11.50 -7.33
C ILE A 250 -16.18 -11.47 -6.57
N SER A 251 -15.60 -10.28 -6.45
CA SER A 251 -14.49 -9.99 -5.54
C SER A 251 -14.97 -9.16 -4.36
N ILE A 252 -14.51 -9.48 -3.17
CA ILE A 252 -14.85 -8.76 -1.94
C ILE A 252 -13.59 -8.28 -1.22
N LYS A 253 -13.69 -7.14 -0.52
CA LYS A 253 -12.65 -6.61 0.35
C LYS A 253 -13.07 -6.71 1.80
N LEU A 254 -12.21 -7.30 2.63
CA LEU A 254 -12.51 -7.50 4.04
C LEU A 254 -12.59 -6.18 4.80
N SER A 255 -11.79 -5.20 4.42
CA SER A 255 -11.84 -3.85 5.00
C SER A 255 -13.15 -3.10 4.73
N ALA A 256 -13.90 -3.48 3.71
CA ALA A 256 -15.23 -2.95 3.44
C ALA A 256 -16.29 -3.45 4.46
N LEU A 257 -16.04 -4.60 5.08
CA LEU A 257 -17.01 -5.29 5.93
C LEU A 257 -16.77 -5.11 7.44
N GLU A 258 -15.61 -4.55 7.85
CA GLU A 258 -15.29 -4.27 9.26
C GLU A 258 -14.44 -2.99 9.38
N PRO A 259 -14.93 -1.92 10.07
CA PRO A 259 -14.24 -0.63 10.16
C PRO A 259 -12.88 -0.66 10.86
N ARG A 260 -12.65 -1.64 11.72
CA ARG A 260 -11.39 -1.83 12.44
C ARG A 260 -10.70 -3.12 12.04
N TYR A 261 -10.62 -3.36 10.74
CA TYR A 261 -9.96 -4.53 10.17
C TYR A 261 -8.44 -4.41 10.33
N ALA A 262 -7.96 -4.77 11.52
CA ALA A 262 -6.55 -4.75 11.91
C ALA A 262 -6.25 -5.87 12.90
N LEU A 263 -5.04 -6.44 12.82
CA LEU A 263 -4.62 -7.58 13.64
C LEU A 263 -4.64 -7.29 15.15
N VAL A 264 -4.40 -6.04 15.58
CA VAL A 264 -4.56 -5.61 16.98
C VAL A 264 -5.99 -5.79 17.53
N GLN A 265 -6.97 -5.97 16.66
CA GLN A 265 -8.38 -6.25 17.00
C GLN A 265 -8.79 -7.68 16.67
N HIS A 266 -7.84 -8.62 16.55
CA HIS A 266 -7.99 -9.98 16.03
C HIS A 266 -9.28 -10.68 16.51
N ALA A 267 -9.43 -10.90 17.80
CA ALA A 267 -10.60 -11.61 18.36
C ALA A 267 -11.94 -10.94 17.97
N ARG A 268 -11.99 -9.61 18.02
CA ARG A 268 -13.17 -8.83 17.66
C ARG A 268 -13.46 -8.92 16.16
N VAL A 269 -12.43 -8.83 15.33
CA VAL A 269 -12.56 -8.93 13.87
C VAL A 269 -13.07 -10.31 13.49
N LEU A 270 -12.48 -11.38 14.00
CA LEU A 270 -12.96 -12.74 13.71
C LEU A 270 -14.40 -12.95 14.14
N ALA A 271 -14.76 -12.53 15.36
CA ALA A 271 -16.13 -12.68 15.89
C ALA A 271 -17.19 -11.97 15.03
N ARG A 272 -16.84 -10.87 14.37
CA ARG A 272 -17.78 -10.05 13.58
C ARG A 272 -17.72 -10.33 12.08
N LEU A 273 -16.50 -10.50 11.54
CA LEU A 273 -16.29 -10.57 10.10
C LEU A 273 -16.50 -11.99 9.56
N VAL A 274 -16.07 -13.03 10.30
CA VAL A 274 -16.25 -14.43 9.85
C VAL A 274 -17.73 -14.76 9.58
N PRO A 275 -18.72 -14.45 10.44
CA PRO A 275 -20.12 -14.70 10.14
C PRO A 275 -20.62 -13.97 8.90
N ARG A 276 -20.19 -12.71 8.67
CA ARG A 276 -20.58 -11.91 7.51
C ARG A 276 -20.05 -12.51 6.21
N VAL A 277 -18.74 -12.83 6.18
CA VAL A 277 -18.12 -13.40 4.98
C VAL A 277 -18.63 -14.82 4.72
N ARG A 278 -18.92 -15.61 5.77
CA ARG A 278 -19.57 -16.92 5.63
C ARG A 278 -20.94 -16.79 4.98
N ALA A 279 -21.75 -15.83 5.40
CA ALA A 279 -23.05 -15.58 4.78
C ALA A 279 -22.94 -15.22 3.29
N LEU A 280 -21.96 -14.37 2.92
CA LEU A 280 -21.68 -14.06 1.52
C LEU A 280 -21.20 -15.30 0.74
N ALA A 281 -20.33 -16.12 1.33
CA ALA A 281 -19.82 -17.36 0.72
C ALA A 281 -20.95 -18.37 0.49
N SER A 282 -21.83 -18.58 1.47
CA SER A 282 -23.01 -19.46 1.34
C SER A 282 -23.96 -18.96 0.25
N ARG A 283 -24.17 -17.63 0.17
CA ARG A 283 -25.01 -17.02 -0.86
C ARG A 283 -24.38 -17.19 -2.26
N ALA A 284 -23.06 -17.01 -2.39
CA ALA A 284 -22.33 -17.23 -3.63
C ALA A 284 -22.34 -18.71 -4.06
N ALA A 285 -22.21 -19.63 -3.11
CA ALA A 285 -22.33 -21.07 -3.36
C ALA A 285 -23.73 -21.44 -3.86
N ALA A 286 -24.78 -20.94 -3.23
CA ALA A 286 -26.15 -21.14 -3.68
C ALA A 286 -26.41 -20.52 -5.07
N ALA A 287 -25.79 -19.39 -5.36
CA ALA A 287 -25.87 -18.73 -6.66
C ALA A 287 -25.00 -19.41 -7.75
N GLY A 288 -24.14 -20.37 -7.42
CA GLY A 288 -23.27 -21.07 -8.35
C GLY A 288 -22.15 -20.18 -8.95
N ILE A 289 -21.67 -19.19 -8.22
CA ILE A 289 -20.60 -18.27 -8.64
C ILE A 289 -19.35 -18.42 -7.78
N GLN A 290 -18.20 -17.95 -8.27
CA GLN A 290 -16.98 -17.83 -7.45
C GLN A 290 -17.04 -16.54 -6.61
N LEU A 291 -16.49 -16.60 -5.39
CA LEU A 291 -16.23 -15.49 -4.51
C LEU A 291 -14.73 -15.44 -4.19
N THR A 292 -14.07 -14.36 -4.55
CA THR A 292 -12.65 -14.14 -4.30
C THR A 292 -12.47 -13.07 -3.23
N ILE A 293 -11.72 -13.38 -2.17
CA ILE A 293 -11.26 -12.41 -1.18
C ILE A 293 -10.04 -11.71 -1.76
N ASP A 294 -10.16 -10.41 -2.02
CA ASP A 294 -9.05 -9.60 -2.53
C ASP A 294 -7.97 -9.42 -1.46
N ALA A 295 -6.70 -9.40 -1.89
CA ALA A 295 -5.57 -9.07 -1.02
C ALA A 295 -5.48 -7.55 -0.85
N GLU A 296 -5.20 -7.14 0.37
CA GLU A 296 -5.03 -5.74 0.76
C GLU A 296 -3.57 -5.50 1.24
N GLU A 297 -3.32 -4.57 2.16
CA GLU A 297 -1.99 -4.26 2.65
C GLU A 297 -1.32 -5.46 3.35
N ALA A 298 0.00 -5.51 3.33
CA ALA A 298 0.81 -6.63 3.84
C ALA A 298 0.58 -6.93 5.33
N ASP A 299 0.26 -5.91 6.14
CA ASP A 299 -0.03 -6.05 7.57
C ASP A 299 -1.40 -6.69 7.88
N ARG A 300 -2.25 -6.88 6.87
CA ARG A 300 -3.57 -7.54 6.97
C ARG A 300 -3.53 -9.01 6.56
N LEU A 301 -2.41 -9.49 6.01
CA LEU A 301 -2.32 -10.83 5.42
C LEU A 301 -2.66 -11.91 6.44
N ASP A 302 -2.02 -11.91 7.63
CA ASP A 302 -2.25 -12.95 8.64
C ASP A 302 -3.72 -13.05 9.04
N LEU A 303 -4.36 -11.90 9.29
CA LEU A 303 -5.78 -11.83 9.63
C LEU A 303 -6.67 -12.30 8.47
N SER A 304 -6.32 -11.98 7.23
CA SER A 304 -7.01 -12.46 6.04
C SER A 304 -6.96 -13.98 5.91
N LEU A 305 -5.78 -14.58 6.15
CA LEU A 305 -5.60 -16.02 6.09
C LEU A 305 -6.39 -16.76 7.20
N ASP A 306 -6.52 -16.17 8.40
CA ASP A 306 -7.36 -16.73 9.47
C ASP A 306 -8.84 -16.77 9.05
N ILE A 307 -9.31 -15.74 8.35
CA ILE A 307 -10.68 -15.71 7.82
C ILE A 307 -10.86 -16.73 6.70
N VAL A 308 -9.89 -16.83 5.78
CA VAL A 308 -9.90 -17.84 4.70
C VAL A 308 -9.96 -19.25 5.28
N GLU A 309 -9.17 -19.54 6.32
CA GLU A 309 -9.19 -20.84 6.98
C GLU A 309 -10.52 -21.13 7.66
N ALA A 310 -11.10 -20.13 8.34
CA ALA A 310 -12.44 -20.28 8.95
C ALA A 310 -13.53 -20.61 7.92
N LEU A 311 -13.44 -20.03 6.71
CA LEU A 311 -14.33 -20.35 5.60
C LEU A 311 -14.03 -21.72 4.98
N ALA A 312 -12.75 -22.10 4.87
CA ALA A 312 -12.35 -23.39 4.33
C ALA A 312 -12.83 -24.55 5.21
N ARG A 313 -12.91 -24.36 6.51
CA ARG A 313 -13.45 -25.33 7.48
C ARG A 313 -14.97 -25.50 7.39
N ASP A 314 -15.68 -24.59 6.72
CA ASP A 314 -17.15 -24.65 6.65
C ASP A 314 -17.62 -25.82 5.80
N THR A 315 -18.38 -26.73 6.44
CA THR A 315 -18.90 -27.96 5.82
C THR A 315 -20.03 -27.69 4.84
N ASP A 316 -20.80 -26.62 5.04
CA ASP A 316 -21.98 -26.30 4.22
C ASP A 316 -21.58 -25.91 2.80
N THR A 317 -20.40 -25.31 2.65
CA THR A 317 -19.85 -24.89 1.35
C THR A 317 -18.74 -25.80 0.84
N ARG A 318 -18.47 -26.96 1.47
CA ARG A 318 -17.32 -27.84 1.14
C ARG A 318 -17.28 -28.23 -0.35
N ASN A 319 -18.42 -28.63 -0.91
CA ASN A 319 -18.54 -29.11 -2.28
C ASN A 319 -18.57 -27.98 -3.33
N TRP A 320 -18.55 -26.72 -2.90
CA TRP A 320 -18.52 -25.57 -3.80
C TRP A 320 -17.08 -25.19 -4.12
N PRO A 321 -16.64 -25.30 -5.39
CA PRO A 321 -15.27 -24.97 -5.80
C PRO A 321 -15.06 -23.48 -6.10
N GLY A 322 -15.90 -22.60 -5.54
CA GLY A 322 -15.90 -21.17 -5.84
C GLY A 322 -15.23 -20.30 -4.78
N LEU A 323 -14.78 -20.84 -3.63
CA LEU A 323 -14.04 -20.08 -2.63
C LEU A 323 -12.65 -19.80 -3.10
N GLY A 324 -12.22 -18.53 -3.04
CA GLY A 324 -10.89 -18.12 -3.45
C GLY A 324 -10.35 -16.90 -2.74
N LEU A 325 -9.05 -16.65 -2.99
CA LEU A 325 -8.35 -15.48 -2.52
C LEU A 325 -7.35 -14.98 -3.56
N ALA A 326 -6.96 -13.71 -3.43
CA ALA A 326 -5.86 -13.14 -4.20
C ALA A 326 -4.53 -13.28 -3.43
N VAL A 327 -3.44 -13.57 -4.17
CA VAL A 327 -2.07 -13.63 -3.65
C VAL A 327 -1.21 -12.62 -4.40
N GLN A 328 -0.47 -11.81 -3.67
CA GLN A 328 0.36 -10.73 -4.21
C GLN A 328 1.82 -11.14 -4.29
N ALA A 329 2.32 -11.37 -5.52
CA ALA A 329 3.67 -11.87 -5.77
C ALA A 329 4.80 -10.91 -5.37
N TYR A 330 4.53 -9.61 -5.21
CA TYR A 330 5.53 -8.66 -4.71
C TYR A 330 5.89 -8.89 -3.24
N GLY A 331 5.05 -9.63 -2.49
CA GLY A 331 5.27 -9.96 -1.09
C GLY A 331 6.25 -11.12 -0.93
N LYS A 332 7.20 -10.99 -0.03
CA LYS A 332 8.19 -12.05 0.27
C LYS A 332 7.56 -13.37 0.73
N ARG A 333 6.33 -13.31 1.22
CA ARG A 333 5.53 -14.42 1.76
C ARG A 333 4.72 -15.19 0.71
N ALA A 334 4.67 -14.71 -0.55
CA ALA A 334 3.71 -15.17 -1.56
C ALA A 334 3.78 -16.68 -1.85
N LEU A 335 4.99 -17.24 -2.02
CA LEU A 335 5.18 -18.67 -2.26
C LEU A 335 4.65 -19.54 -1.10
N ASP A 336 4.94 -19.13 0.15
CA ASP A 336 4.52 -19.88 1.34
C ASP A 336 3.01 -19.76 1.58
N VAL A 337 2.41 -18.65 1.18
CA VAL A 337 0.93 -18.48 1.19
C VAL A 337 0.30 -19.47 0.23
N ILE A 338 0.84 -19.65 -0.98
CA ILE A 338 0.32 -20.64 -1.95
C ILE A 338 0.40 -22.07 -1.40
N GLU A 339 1.52 -22.43 -0.76
CA GLU A 339 1.67 -23.74 -0.11
C GLU A 339 0.66 -23.93 1.00
N TRP A 340 0.48 -22.92 1.85
CA TRP A 340 -0.49 -22.98 2.92
C TRP A 340 -1.94 -23.10 2.39
N VAL A 341 -2.29 -22.37 1.32
CA VAL A 341 -3.63 -22.46 0.69
C VAL A 341 -3.87 -23.84 0.13
N ALA A 342 -2.86 -24.43 -0.55
CA ALA A 342 -2.97 -25.80 -1.08
C ALA A 342 -3.13 -26.83 0.04
N ALA A 343 -2.36 -26.73 1.12
CA ALA A 343 -2.50 -27.58 2.29
C ALA A 343 -3.86 -27.41 2.96
N THR A 344 -4.35 -26.18 3.08
CA THR A 344 -5.70 -25.87 3.61
C THR A 344 -6.79 -26.51 2.76
N ALA A 345 -6.68 -26.39 1.43
CA ALA A 345 -7.61 -27.03 0.50
C ALA A 345 -7.64 -28.55 0.66
N ARG A 346 -6.47 -29.21 0.76
CA ARG A 346 -6.36 -30.66 0.99
C ARG A 346 -6.94 -31.08 2.35
N THR A 347 -6.57 -30.37 3.41
CA THR A 347 -7.02 -30.67 4.78
C THR A 347 -8.54 -30.63 4.89
N HIS A 348 -9.18 -29.69 4.20
CA HIS A 348 -10.63 -29.54 4.25
C HIS A 348 -11.38 -30.17 3.06
N GLY A 349 -10.66 -30.94 2.20
CA GLY A 349 -11.25 -31.71 1.10
C GLY A 349 -11.99 -30.84 0.09
N ARG A 350 -11.43 -29.69 -0.32
CA ARG A 350 -12.07 -28.76 -1.29
C ARG A 350 -11.08 -28.29 -2.37
N ARG A 351 -11.61 -27.78 -3.46
CA ARG A 351 -10.85 -27.05 -4.46
C ARG A 351 -11.03 -25.54 -4.22
N MET A 352 -9.93 -24.78 -4.21
CA MET A 352 -9.96 -23.33 -4.00
C MET A 352 -9.44 -22.59 -5.22
N THR A 353 -9.91 -21.37 -5.42
CA THR A 353 -9.38 -20.52 -6.50
C THR A 353 -8.30 -19.59 -5.98
N VAL A 354 -7.23 -19.39 -6.73
CA VAL A 354 -6.15 -18.46 -6.36
C VAL A 354 -5.89 -17.50 -7.51
N ARG A 355 -6.20 -16.23 -7.26
CA ARG A 355 -5.83 -15.12 -8.15
C ARG A 355 -4.43 -14.66 -7.83
N LEU A 356 -3.49 -14.94 -8.73
CA LEU A 356 -2.14 -14.41 -8.63
C LEU A 356 -2.07 -13.03 -9.28
N VAL A 357 -1.66 -12.04 -8.50
CA VAL A 357 -1.42 -10.65 -8.94
C VAL A 357 0.01 -10.26 -8.59
N LYS A 358 0.57 -9.21 -9.23
CA LYS A 358 1.88 -8.68 -8.82
C LYS A 358 1.80 -7.97 -7.48
N GLY A 359 0.81 -7.12 -7.28
CA GLY A 359 0.54 -6.33 -6.09
C GLY A 359 0.25 -4.87 -6.44
N ALA A 360 -0.68 -4.25 -5.71
CA ALA A 360 -1.21 -2.93 -6.04
C ALA A 360 -0.80 -1.82 -5.05
N TYR A 361 -0.04 -2.13 -4.00
CA TYR A 361 0.24 -1.21 -2.89
C TYR A 361 1.73 -0.94 -2.70
N TRP A 362 2.59 -1.18 -3.71
CA TRP A 362 4.04 -1.16 -3.54
C TRP A 362 4.56 0.15 -2.91
N ASP A 363 4.11 1.30 -3.44
CA ASP A 363 4.54 2.61 -2.93
C ASP A 363 4.12 2.82 -1.47
N SER A 364 2.88 2.42 -1.13
CA SER A 364 2.37 2.49 0.24
C SER A 364 3.11 1.55 1.19
N GLU A 365 3.44 0.34 0.76
CA GLU A 365 4.19 -0.64 1.57
C GLU A 365 5.61 -0.16 1.88
N ILE A 366 6.31 0.39 0.89
CA ILE A 366 7.64 0.99 1.08
C ILE A 366 7.54 2.16 2.07
N LYS A 367 6.61 3.09 1.82
CA LYS A 367 6.43 4.29 2.63
C LYS A 367 6.06 3.94 4.08
N LEU A 368 5.10 3.05 4.28
CA LEU A 368 4.66 2.62 5.61
C LEU A 368 5.76 1.90 6.39
N ALA A 369 6.56 1.04 5.73
CA ALA A 369 7.69 0.39 6.37
C ALA A 369 8.72 1.41 6.87
N GLN A 370 9.01 2.45 6.07
CA GLN A 370 9.88 3.56 6.45
C GLN A 370 9.30 4.38 7.61
N GLU A 371 8.04 4.80 7.51
CA GLU A 371 7.35 5.57 8.55
C GLU A 371 7.25 4.80 9.86
N ARG A 372 6.98 3.50 9.79
CA ARG A 372 6.87 2.63 10.97
C ARG A 372 8.22 2.20 11.52
N GLY A 373 9.33 2.46 10.82
CA GLY A 373 10.68 2.07 11.23
C GLY A 373 10.85 0.56 11.34
N LEU A 374 10.31 -0.21 10.40
CA LEU A 374 10.43 -1.66 10.37
C LEU A 374 11.88 -2.09 10.06
N ASP A 375 12.23 -3.32 10.36
CA ASP A 375 13.58 -3.86 10.11
C ASP A 375 13.87 -4.03 8.60
N GLY A 376 12.82 -4.10 7.78
CA GLY A 376 12.91 -4.24 6.32
C GLY A 376 11.58 -3.97 5.64
N TYR A 377 11.52 -4.30 4.37
CA TYR A 377 10.32 -4.14 3.56
C TYR A 377 9.56 -5.47 3.45
N PRO A 378 8.22 -5.50 3.59
CA PRO A 378 7.44 -6.73 3.42
C PRO A 378 7.34 -7.17 1.96
N VAL A 379 7.71 -6.29 1.04
CA VAL A 379 7.67 -6.48 -0.41
C VAL A 379 9.07 -6.42 -1.01
N TYR A 380 9.26 -6.98 -2.21
CA TYR A 380 10.48 -6.84 -2.97
C TYR A 380 10.68 -5.38 -3.41
N THR A 381 11.90 -4.88 -3.29
CA THR A 381 12.20 -3.47 -3.59
C THR A 381 12.44 -3.22 -5.07
N ARG A 382 12.71 -4.28 -5.87
CA ARG A 382 12.84 -4.20 -7.33
C ARG A 382 11.65 -4.82 -8.04
N LYS A 383 11.18 -4.16 -9.09
CA LYS A 383 10.16 -4.72 -9.99
C LYS A 383 10.61 -6.05 -10.62
N LEU A 384 11.88 -6.14 -10.98
CA LEU A 384 12.48 -7.36 -11.56
C LEU A 384 12.31 -8.57 -10.64
N THR A 385 12.59 -8.42 -9.34
CA THR A 385 12.39 -9.47 -8.35
C THR A 385 10.91 -9.86 -8.21
N THR A 386 10.01 -8.89 -8.31
CA THR A 386 8.55 -9.15 -8.36
C THR A 386 8.16 -9.94 -9.61
N ASP A 387 8.76 -9.64 -10.77
CA ASP A 387 8.49 -10.37 -12.01
C ASP A 387 8.93 -11.85 -11.90
N VAL A 388 10.11 -12.12 -11.33
CA VAL A 388 10.58 -13.50 -11.06
C VAL A 388 9.71 -14.20 -10.01
N SER A 389 9.34 -13.49 -8.93
CA SER A 389 8.43 -14.02 -7.90
C SER A 389 7.07 -14.40 -8.49
N TYR A 390 6.54 -13.60 -9.40
CA TYR A 390 5.29 -13.91 -10.09
C TYR A 390 5.38 -15.21 -10.89
N LEU A 391 6.49 -15.45 -11.59
CA LEU A 391 6.73 -16.70 -12.33
C LEU A 391 6.90 -17.90 -11.39
N ALA A 392 7.64 -17.76 -10.30
CA ALA A 392 7.80 -18.80 -9.29
C ALA A 392 6.47 -19.16 -8.61
N CYS A 393 5.65 -18.16 -8.31
CA CYS A 393 4.29 -18.37 -7.80
C CYS A 393 3.38 -19.03 -8.84
N ALA A 394 3.50 -18.67 -10.11
CA ALA A 394 2.71 -19.28 -11.19
C ALA A 394 3.08 -20.76 -11.39
N ASP A 395 4.37 -21.10 -11.41
CA ASP A 395 4.86 -22.48 -11.45
C ASP A 395 4.30 -23.28 -10.27
N ARG A 396 4.37 -22.72 -9.05
CA ARG A 396 3.86 -23.38 -7.86
C ARG A 396 2.35 -23.61 -7.92
N LEU A 397 1.57 -22.66 -8.39
CA LEU A 397 0.12 -22.80 -8.55
C LEU A 397 -0.24 -23.90 -9.57
N LEU A 398 0.45 -23.95 -10.70
CA LEU A 398 0.24 -24.98 -11.72
C LEU A 398 0.54 -26.39 -11.20
N ARG A 399 1.54 -26.54 -10.33
CA ARG A 399 1.87 -27.81 -9.66
C ARG A 399 0.85 -28.24 -8.61
N GLN A 400 0.03 -27.30 -8.10
CA GLN A 400 -1.02 -27.56 -7.12
C GLN A 400 -2.42 -27.58 -7.76
N ALA A 401 -2.51 -27.74 -9.09
CA ALA A 401 -3.78 -27.66 -9.83
C ALA A 401 -4.78 -28.76 -9.47
N ASP A 402 -4.33 -29.81 -8.76
CA ASP A 402 -5.20 -30.84 -8.17
C ASP A 402 -6.21 -30.27 -7.15
N VAL A 403 -5.77 -29.29 -6.35
CA VAL A 403 -6.61 -28.65 -5.32
C VAL A 403 -6.81 -27.16 -5.50
N LEU A 404 -6.04 -26.52 -6.38
CA LEU A 404 -6.15 -25.11 -6.69
C LEU A 404 -6.61 -24.89 -8.14
N TYR A 405 -7.41 -23.84 -8.35
CA TYR A 405 -7.74 -23.31 -9.67
C TYR A 405 -6.97 -22.02 -9.89
N PRO A 406 -5.90 -22.01 -10.71
CA PRO A 406 -5.06 -20.85 -10.93
C PRO A 406 -5.75 -19.78 -11.78
N GLN A 407 -5.66 -18.52 -11.36
CA GLN A 407 -6.14 -17.35 -12.09
C GLN A 407 -4.98 -16.33 -12.19
N PHE A 408 -4.41 -16.17 -13.38
CA PHE A 408 -3.20 -15.37 -13.60
C PHE A 408 -3.55 -13.96 -14.05
N ALA A 409 -3.53 -12.99 -13.13
CA ALA A 409 -3.80 -11.59 -13.44
C ALA A 409 -2.51 -10.87 -13.88
N THR A 410 -2.42 -10.55 -15.17
CA THR A 410 -1.25 -9.89 -15.75
C THR A 410 -1.59 -9.12 -17.03
N HIS A 411 -0.83 -8.06 -17.32
CA HIS A 411 -0.85 -7.33 -18.59
C HIS A 411 0.51 -7.42 -19.30
N ASN A 412 1.42 -8.27 -18.82
CA ASN A 412 2.78 -8.38 -19.31
C ASN A 412 2.90 -9.58 -20.27
N ALA A 413 3.28 -9.33 -21.53
CA ALA A 413 3.40 -10.37 -22.57
C ALA A 413 4.40 -11.48 -22.19
N HIS A 414 5.53 -11.15 -21.55
CA HIS A 414 6.49 -12.14 -21.10
C HIS A 414 5.90 -13.04 -20.01
N SER A 415 5.13 -12.48 -19.06
CA SER A 415 4.45 -13.28 -18.04
C SER A 415 3.40 -14.21 -18.66
N ILE A 416 2.63 -13.75 -19.65
CA ILE A 416 1.67 -14.59 -20.38
C ILE A 416 2.42 -15.75 -21.06
N ALA A 417 3.45 -15.46 -21.85
CA ALA A 417 4.22 -16.46 -22.58
C ALA A 417 4.90 -17.47 -21.65
N SER A 418 5.46 -17.01 -20.52
CA SER A 418 6.09 -17.89 -19.53
C SER A 418 5.10 -18.84 -18.85
N ILE A 419 3.87 -18.36 -18.55
CA ILE A 419 2.82 -19.21 -17.98
C ILE A 419 2.39 -20.29 -18.97
N LEU A 420 2.27 -19.94 -20.25
CA LEU A 420 1.97 -20.92 -21.30
C LEU A 420 3.04 -22.01 -21.42
N GLU A 421 4.31 -21.66 -21.24
CA GLU A 421 5.44 -22.61 -21.21
C GLU A 421 5.50 -23.47 -19.93
N LEU A 422 5.06 -22.91 -18.78
CA LEU A 422 4.99 -23.61 -17.50
C LEU A 422 3.80 -24.56 -17.39
N ALA A 423 2.70 -24.24 -18.08
CA ALA A 423 1.45 -24.98 -17.95
C ALA A 423 1.55 -26.36 -18.59
N PRO A 424 1.27 -27.46 -17.85
CA PRO A 424 1.15 -28.77 -18.44
C PRO A 424 0.04 -28.82 -19.50
N ALA A 425 0.17 -29.70 -20.49
CA ALA A 425 -0.87 -29.92 -21.48
C ALA A 425 -2.20 -30.29 -20.80
N GLY A 426 -3.29 -29.60 -21.19
CA GLY A 426 -4.62 -29.79 -20.61
C GLY A 426 -4.82 -29.19 -19.21
N ALA A 427 -3.90 -28.37 -18.70
CA ALA A 427 -4.08 -27.66 -17.44
C ALA A 427 -5.31 -26.75 -17.47
N ASP A 428 -6.09 -26.78 -16.40
CA ASP A 428 -7.30 -25.95 -16.24
C ASP A 428 -6.97 -24.70 -15.42
N TYR A 429 -6.85 -23.57 -16.10
CA TYR A 429 -6.58 -22.25 -15.52
C TYR A 429 -7.14 -21.14 -16.38
N GLU A 430 -7.09 -19.90 -15.90
CA GLU A 430 -7.51 -18.73 -16.67
C GLU A 430 -6.52 -17.57 -16.50
N PHE A 431 -6.50 -16.69 -17.50
CA PHE A 431 -5.90 -15.39 -17.37
C PHE A 431 -6.94 -14.37 -16.87
N GLN A 432 -6.44 -13.33 -16.19
CA GLN A 432 -7.27 -12.19 -15.79
C GLN A 432 -6.63 -10.88 -16.26
N ARG A 433 -7.48 -9.93 -16.66
CA ARG A 433 -7.08 -8.57 -17.01
C ARG A 433 -7.98 -7.55 -16.31
N LEU A 434 -7.47 -6.36 -16.09
CA LEU A 434 -8.30 -5.25 -15.65
C LEU A 434 -9.18 -4.75 -16.78
N HIS A 435 -10.40 -4.34 -16.46
CA HIS A 435 -11.23 -3.62 -17.43
C HIS A 435 -10.52 -2.36 -17.91
N GLY A 436 -10.60 -2.05 -19.20
CA GLY A 436 -9.89 -0.93 -19.81
C GLY A 436 -8.40 -1.16 -20.10
N MET A 437 -7.80 -2.29 -19.71
CA MET A 437 -6.36 -2.56 -19.88
C MET A 437 -6.10 -3.88 -20.61
N GLY A 438 -5.00 -3.91 -21.37
CA GLY A 438 -4.48 -5.14 -22.00
C GLY A 438 -5.35 -5.73 -23.10
N GLY A 439 -6.39 -5.06 -23.57
CA GLY A 439 -7.33 -5.58 -24.55
C GLY A 439 -6.65 -6.05 -25.84
N LEU A 440 -5.77 -5.21 -26.44
CA LEU A 440 -5.03 -5.56 -27.66
C LEU A 440 -4.10 -6.76 -27.47
N LEU A 441 -3.41 -6.83 -26.34
CA LEU A 441 -2.48 -7.93 -26.04
C LEU A 441 -3.20 -9.27 -25.96
N TYR A 442 -4.35 -9.32 -25.27
CA TYR A 442 -5.13 -10.54 -25.15
C TYR A 442 -5.85 -10.92 -26.44
N ALA A 443 -6.36 -9.94 -27.19
CA ALA A 443 -6.93 -10.20 -28.52
C ALA A 443 -5.87 -10.77 -29.47
N GLU A 444 -4.64 -10.28 -29.41
CA GLU A 444 -3.54 -10.81 -30.21
C GLU A 444 -3.10 -12.20 -29.75
N ALA A 445 -3.07 -12.45 -28.44
CA ALA A 445 -2.78 -13.78 -27.90
C ALA A 445 -3.80 -14.82 -28.34
N GLN A 446 -5.10 -14.49 -28.28
CA GLN A 446 -6.18 -15.36 -28.79
C GLN A 446 -6.10 -15.61 -30.28
N ARG A 447 -5.62 -14.63 -31.07
CA ARG A 447 -5.47 -14.77 -32.52
C ARG A 447 -4.27 -15.64 -32.90
N GLN A 448 -3.13 -15.48 -32.20
CA GLN A 448 -1.88 -16.21 -32.54
C GLN A 448 -1.87 -17.62 -31.97
N ILE A 449 -2.54 -17.84 -30.82
CA ILE A 449 -2.51 -19.10 -30.08
C ILE A 449 -3.90 -19.73 -30.13
N GLY A 450 -4.07 -20.78 -30.95
CA GLY A 450 -5.39 -21.34 -31.28
C GLY A 450 -6.21 -21.83 -30.09
N GLU A 451 -5.59 -22.43 -29.07
CA GLU A 451 -6.23 -22.88 -27.83
C GLU A 451 -5.79 -22.01 -26.65
N PHE A 452 -6.05 -20.70 -26.73
CA PHE A 452 -5.71 -19.77 -25.66
C PHE A 452 -6.65 -19.95 -24.46
N PRO A 453 -6.13 -19.96 -23.21
CA PRO A 453 -6.95 -20.09 -22.00
C PRO A 453 -7.98 -18.97 -21.87
N ARG A 454 -9.03 -19.24 -21.08
CA ARG A 454 -10.07 -18.24 -20.80
C ARG A 454 -9.47 -16.95 -20.25
N VAL A 455 -10.09 -15.83 -20.61
CA VAL A 455 -9.72 -14.51 -20.09
C VAL A 455 -10.90 -13.92 -19.34
N ARG A 456 -10.71 -13.62 -18.08
CA ARG A 456 -11.71 -12.95 -17.22
C ARG A 456 -11.34 -11.49 -17.05
N ALA A 457 -12.30 -10.58 -17.19
CA ALA A 457 -12.12 -9.17 -16.90
C ALA A 457 -12.39 -8.89 -15.41
N TYR A 458 -11.46 -8.28 -14.70
CA TYR A 458 -11.74 -7.68 -13.39
C TYR A 458 -12.51 -6.39 -13.63
N ALA A 459 -13.73 -6.35 -13.15
CA ALA A 459 -14.77 -5.41 -13.56
C ALA A 459 -15.27 -4.57 -12.36
N PRO A 460 -14.71 -3.38 -12.13
CA PRO A 460 -15.19 -2.48 -11.08
C PRO A 460 -16.60 -1.99 -11.37
N VAL A 461 -17.42 -1.94 -10.31
CA VAL A 461 -18.82 -1.51 -10.35
C VAL A 461 -19.07 -0.52 -9.22
N GLY A 462 -19.54 0.68 -9.52
CA GLY A 462 -19.86 1.67 -8.50
C GLY A 462 -19.91 3.10 -9.00
N GLU A 463 -20.32 3.99 -8.10
CA GLU A 463 -20.42 5.42 -8.41
C GLU A 463 -19.05 6.12 -8.37
N HIS A 464 -18.96 7.27 -9.02
CA HIS A 464 -17.71 8.03 -9.12
C HIS A 464 -17.06 8.38 -7.77
N LYS A 465 -17.84 8.58 -6.71
CA LYS A 465 -17.33 8.89 -5.36
C LYS A 465 -16.51 7.77 -4.73
N ASP A 466 -16.79 6.52 -5.09
CA ASP A 466 -16.11 5.33 -4.56
C ASP A 466 -14.97 4.88 -5.48
N LEU A 467 -14.82 5.51 -6.65
CA LEU A 467 -13.87 5.15 -7.70
C LEU A 467 -12.43 5.64 -7.43
N LEU A 468 -12.27 6.69 -6.62
CA LEU A 468 -11.00 7.42 -6.51
C LEU A 468 -9.81 6.57 -6.10
N ALA A 469 -9.94 5.80 -5.03
CA ALA A 469 -8.85 4.94 -4.56
C ALA A 469 -8.43 3.91 -5.62
N TYR A 470 -9.40 3.39 -6.37
CA TYR A 470 -9.16 2.48 -7.48
C TYR A 470 -8.43 3.18 -8.63
N LEU A 471 -8.89 4.38 -9.04
CA LEU A 471 -8.29 5.17 -10.13
C LEU A 471 -6.84 5.54 -9.83
N VAL A 472 -6.56 6.07 -8.66
CA VAL A 472 -5.20 6.48 -8.26
C VAL A 472 -4.22 5.32 -8.39
N ARG A 473 -4.58 4.13 -7.89
CA ARG A 473 -3.73 2.95 -8.04
C ARG A 473 -3.49 2.55 -9.51
N ARG A 474 -4.55 2.61 -10.34
CA ARG A 474 -4.43 2.28 -11.79
C ARG A 474 -3.57 3.29 -12.53
N LEU A 475 -3.70 4.54 -12.20
CA LEU A 475 -2.96 5.61 -12.86
C LEU A 475 -1.47 5.58 -12.45
N LEU A 476 -1.17 5.31 -11.18
CA LEU A 476 0.22 5.08 -10.72
C LEU A 476 0.83 3.84 -11.39
N GLU A 477 0.08 2.76 -11.52
CA GLU A 477 0.53 1.54 -12.22
C GLU A 477 0.83 1.80 -13.70
N ASN A 478 -0.02 2.54 -14.39
CA ASN A 478 0.12 2.83 -15.83
C ASN A 478 1.13 3.93 -16.10
N GLY A 479 1.23 4.94 -15.23
CA GLY A 479 2.12 6.10 -15.40
C GLY A 479 3.58 5.84 -15.05
N ALA A 480 3.90 4.72 -14.37
CA ALA A 480 5.29 4.40 -14.08
C ALA A 480 6.06 4.11 -15.38
N ASN A 481 7.17 4.84 -15.62
CA ASN A 481 8.04 4.66 -16.79
C ASN A 481 8.56 3.21 -16.96
N THR A 482 8.56 2.44 -15.88
CA THR A 482 8.93 1.02 -15.86
C THR A 482 7.75 0.08 -16.10
N SER A 483 6.53 0.61 -16.18
CA SER A 483 5.32 -0.20 -16.45
C SER A 483 5.41 -0.86 -17.82
N PHE A 484 5.03 -2.14 -17.91
CA PHE A 484 4.93 -2.84 -19.19
C PHE A 484 3.94 -2.13 -20.11
N VAL A 485 2.80 -1.71 -19.60
CA VAL A 485 1.74 -1.06 -20.37
C VAL A 485 2.22 0.25 -20.98
N ASN A 486 2.98 1.06 -20.25
CA ASN A 486 3.56 2.30 -20.76
C ASN A 486 4.57 2.01 -21.88
N ARG A 487 5.55 1.13 -21.63
CA ARG A 487 6.61 0.79 -22.59
C ARG A 487 6.09 0.01 -23.80
N PHE A 488 5.03 -0.77 -23.60
CA PHE A 488 4.42 -1.58 -24.66
C PHE A 488 3.90 -0.75 -25.83
N MET A 489 3.32 0.42 -25.55
CA MET A 489 2.75 1.31 -26.56
C MET A 489 3.76 2.31 -27.14
N ASP A 490 4.91 2.49 -26.50
CA ASP A 490 5.98 3.38 -26.94
C ASP A 490 6.78 2.72 -28.09
N GLU A 491 6.63 3.23 -29.31
CA GLU A 491 7.33 2.72 -30.50
C GLU A 491 8.83 2.95 -30.45
N GLN A 492 9.30 3.93 -29.69
CA GLN A 492 10.73 4.20 -29.53
C GLN A 492 11.43 3.13 -28.69
N VAL A 493 10.66 2.36 -27.90
CA VAL A 493 11.22 1.25 -27.11
C VAL A 493 11.26 -0.02 -27.96
N PRO A 494 12.44 -0.58 -28.26
CA PRO A 494 12.55 -1.84 -29.00
C PRO A 494 11.79 -2.99 -28.31
N VAL A 495 11.16 -3.86 -29.11
CA VAL A 495 10.39 -5.02 -28.57
C VAL A 495 11.24 -5.86 -27.65
N GLY A 496 12.51 -6.14 -28.02
CA GLY A 496 13.44 -6.90 -27.20
C GLY A 496 13.69 -6.31 -25.81
N ASP A 497 13.59 -4.98 -25.66
CA ASP A 497 13.74 -4.31 -24.36
C ASP A 497 12.49 -4.45 -23.46
N ILE A 498 11.35 -4.72 -24.05
CA ILE A 498 10.07 -4.87 -23.34
C ILE A 498 9.91 -6.30 -22.78
N VAL A 499 10.40 -7.29 -23.55
CA VAL A 499 10.17 -8.72 -23.28
C VAL A 499 11.42 -9.44 -22.76
N ARG A 500 12.33 -8.73 -22.12
CA ARG A 500 13.54 -9.31 -21.52
C ARG A 500 13.20 -10.44 -20.55
N ASP A 501 14.03 -11.49 -20.53
CA ASP A 501 13.92 -12.57 -19.56
C ASP A 501 14.28 -12.06 -18.14
N PRO A 502 13.31 -11.99 -17.20
CA PRO A 502 13.56 -11.44 -15.88
C PRO A 502 14.47 -12.32 -15.03
N VAL A 503 14.51 -13.63 -15.29
CA VAL A 503 15.41 -14.55 -14.59
C VAL A 503 16.85 -14.28 -14.99
N ALA A 504 17.13 -14.21 -16.30
CA ALA A 504 18.47 -13.91 -16.80
C ALA A 504 18.95 -12.51 -16.36
N GLU A 505 18.06 -11.53 -16.28
CA GLU A 505 18.42 -10.19 -15.77
C GLU A 505 18.72 -10.23 -14.26
N MET A 506 17.93 -10.99 -13.49
CA MET A 506 18.13 -11.13 -12.05
C MET A 506 19.43 -11.85 -11.70
N GLU A 507 19.79 -12.88 -12.47
CA GLU A 507 21.05 -13.64 -12.32
C GLU A 507 22.32 -12.76 -12.53
N ARG A 508 22.19 -11.61 -13.22
CA ARG A 508 23.30 -10.66 -13.49
C ARG A 508 23.43 -9.56 -12.42
N LEU A 509 22.52 -9.51 -11.45
CA LEU A 509 22.60 -8.48 -10.42
C LEU A 509 23.65 -8.81 -9.37
N ASP A 510 24.44 -7.84 -8.95
CA ASP A 510 25.39 -7.96 -7.82
C ASP A 510 24.67 -8.00 -6.46
N GLY A 511 23.38 -7.61 -6.40
CA GLY A 511 22.53 -7.62 -5.21
C GLY A 511 21.07 -7.41 -5.59
N TYR A 512 20.16 -8.02 -4.84
CA TYR A 512 18.74 -8.03 -5.19
C TYR A 512 17.98 -6.82 -4.63
N ALA A 513 18.41 -6.24 -3.51
CA ALA A 513 17.83 -5.03 -2.97
C ALA A 513 18.03 -3.82 -3.89
N HIS A 514 17.09 -2.88 -3.90
CA HIS A 514 17.19 -1.68 -4.72
C HIS A 514 18.25 -0.72 -4.15
N PRO A 515 19.29 -0.34 -4.91
CA PRO A 515 20.46 0.39 -4.37
C PRO A 515 20.14 1.81 -3.87
N ARG A 516 19.02 2.39 -4.31
CA ARG A 516 18.57 3.72 -3.88
C ARG A 516 17.49 3.68 -2.80
N LEU A 517 17.09 2.50 -2.34
CA LEU A 517 16.14 2.33 -1.23
C LEU A 517 16.90 1.79 -0.02
N PRO A 518 17.36 2.66 0.89
CA PRO A 518 18.00 2.22 2.12
C PRO A 518 16.98 1.50 3.01
N LEU A 519 17.44 0.61 3.87
CA LEU A 519 16.58 0.03 4.90
C LEU A 519 15.99 1.15 5.79
N PRO A 520 14.81 0.94 6.40
CA PRO A 520 14.17 1.96 7.24
C PRO A 520 15.07 2.50 8.36
N ALA A 521 15.94 1.69 8.94
CA ALA A 521 16.90 2.13 9.95
C ALA A 521 17.98 3.07 9.39
N ALA A 522 18.27 3.01 8.10
CA ALA A 522 19.34 3.76 7.41
C ALA A 522 18.81 4.88 6.50
N LEU A 523 17.60 5.39 6.74
CA LEU A 523 16.99 6.47 5.95
C LEU A 523 17.80 7.76 5.95
N TYR A 524 18.49 8.05 7.05
CA TYR A 524 19.30 9.24 7.23
C TYR A 524 20.79 8.87 7.17
N ALA A 525 21.55 9.61 6.39
CA ALA A 525 22.99 9.36 6.23
C ALA A 525 23.79 9.67 7.51
N ASP A 526 23.29 10.57 8.35
CA ASP A 526 23.97 11.13 9.51
C ASP A 526 23.54 10.49 10.86
N ARG A 527 22.48 9.69 10.86
CA ARG A 527 21.95 9.05 12.08
C ARG A 527 21.08 7.84 11.77
N ARG A 528 20.97 6.95 12.73
CA ARG A 528 20.03 5.82 12.67
C ARG A 528 18.59 6.32 12.93
N ASN A 529 17.65 5.87 12.11
CA ASN A 529 16.22 6.02 12.36
C ASN A 529 15.78 5.07 13.50
N SER A 530 14.83 5.50 14.31
CA SER A 530 14.34 4.70 15.43
C SER A 530 13.60 3.44 14.99
N ARG A 531 13.81 2.34 15.72
CA ARG A 531 13.14 1.06 15.44
C ARG A 531 11.67 1.10 15.87
N GLY A 532 10.78 0.68 14.97
CA GLY A 532 9.37 0.51 15.24
C GLY A 532 8.95 -0.91 15.61
N MET A 533 7.68 -1.21 15.33
CA MET A 533 7.07 -2.54 15.48
C MET A 533 6.09 -2.77 14.32
N ASP A 534 6.02 -4.00 13.86
CA ASP A 534 5.02 -4.41 12.88
C ASP A 534 3.74 -4.90 13.58
N PHE A 535 2.71 -4.05 13.61
CA PHE A 535 1.40 -4.44 14.14
C PHE A 535 0.63 -5.45 13.27
N GLY A 536 1.15 -5.79 12.11
CA GLY A 536 0.69 -6.89 11.25
C GLY A 536 1.38 -8.22 11.55
N ASN A 537 2.39 -8.23 12.45
CA ASN A 537 3.10 -9.42 12.89
C ASN A 537 2.50 -9.96 14.20
N PRO A 538 1.89 -11.18 14.21
CA PRO A 538 1.30 -11.77 15.41
C PRO A 538 2.30 -11.94 16.56
N ASP A 539 3.56 -12.29 16.29
CA ASP A 539 4.56 -12.57 17.31
C ASP A 539 4.98 -11.27 18.02
N GLU A 540 5.15 -10.17 17.27
CA GLU A 540 5.40 -8.85 17.86
C GLU A 540 4.23 -8.36 18.71
N LEU A 541 2.99 -8.59 18.23
CA LEU A 541 1.79 -8.25 19.00
C LEU A 541 1.65 -9.09 20.25
N GLN A 542 1.97 -10.38 20.20
CA GLN A 542 1.96 -11.25 21.37
C GLN A 542 2.98 -10.78 22.41
N ALA A 543 4.20 -10.47 21.98
CA ALA A 543 5.25 -9.94 22.85
C ALA A 543 4.83 -8.61 23.50
N LEU A 544 4.23 -7.70 22.73
CA LEU A 544 3.67 -6.45 23.25
C LEU A 544 2.55 -6.70 24.24
N GLY A 545 1.62 -7.60 23.94
CA GLY A 545 0.51 -7.98 24.82
C GLY A 545 1.00 -8.55 26.16
N ALA A 546 2.00 -9.44 26.14
CA ALA A 546 2.65 -9.97 27.34
C ALA A 546 3.33 -8.88 28.16
N ALA A 547 4.03 -7.94 27.50
CA ALA A 547 4.65 -6.80 28.16
C ALA A 547 3.63 -5.88 28.84
N LEU A 548 2.51 -5.60 28.18
CA LEU A 548 1.40 -4.80 28.74
C LEU A 548 0.77 -5.52 29.96
N ALA A 549 0.52 -6.82 29.81
CA ALA A 549 -0.07 -7.64 30.89
C ALA A 549 0.83 -7.67 32.14
N SER A 550 2.14 -7.85 31.96
CA SER A 550 3.12 -7.89 33.07
C SER A 550 3.26 -6.56 33.83
N ARG A 551 2.77 -5.47 33.24
CA ARG A 551 2.79 -4.12 33.83
C ARG A 551 1.43 -3.66 34.35
N ARG A 552 0.41 -4.48 34.19
CA ARG A 552 -0.91 -4.21 34.74
C ARG A 552 -0.85 -4.10 36.26
N GLY A 553 -1.40 -3.05 36.85
CA GLY A 553 -1.36 -2.80 38.30
C GLY A 553 -0.04 -2.23 38.82
N ARG A 554 1.01 -2.07 37.99
CA ARG A 554 2.24 -1.40 38.47
C ARG A 554 1.95 0.08 38.69
N GLU A 555 2.33 0.57 39.90
CA GLU A 555 2.23 1.99 40.25
C GLU A 555 3.58 2.69 40.09
N TYR A 556 3.51 3.95 39.68
CA TYR A 556 4.66 4.82 39.45
C TYR A 556 4.58 6.05 40.36
N THR A 557 5.72 6.55 40.78
CA THR A 557 5.81 7.82 41.51
C THR A 557 6.68 8.79 40.74
N ALA A 558 6.22 10.04 40.63
CA ALA A 558 6.95 11.12 40.00
C ALA A 558 6.92 12.36 40.87
N GLY A 559 8.02 13.12 40.87
CA GLY A 559 8.16 14.37 41.60
C GLY A 559 9.32 15.21 41.06
N PRO A 560 9.51 16.43 41.60
CA PRO A 560 10.61 17.30 41.22
C PRO A 560 11.95 16.61 41.41
N ARG A 561 12.87 16.85 40.48
CA ARG A 561 14.24 16.33 40.54
C ARG A 561 15.22 17.48 40.45
N ILE A 562 16.01 17.68 41.49
CA ILE A 562 16.99 18.76 41.59
C ILE A 562 18.32 18.14 42.00
N ASP A 563 19.43 18.51 41.38
CA ASP A 563 20.79 17.96 41.64
C ASP A 563 20.82 16.42 41.70
N GLY A 564 20.01 15.76 40.82
CA GLY A 564 19.93 14.30 40.77
C GLY A 564 19.01 13.65 41.81
N LEU A 565 18.57 14.38 42.83
CA LEU A 565 17.69 13.89 43.89
C LEU A 565 16.21 14.05 43.51
N VAL A 566 15.43 12.97 43.72
CA VAL A 566 13.97 13.02 43.60
C VAL A 566 13.42 13.51 44.95
N LEU A 567 12.74 14.66 44.91
CA LEU A 567 12.16 15.22 46.11
C LEU A 567 10.85 14.51 46.45
N GLY A 568 10.78 13.94 47.68
CA GLY A 568 9.60 13.25 48.18
C GLY A 568 8.49 14.18 48.66
N GLY A 569 7.34 13.61 48.97
CA GLY A 569 6.19 14.30 49.52
C GLY A 569 4.86 13.74 49.00
N PRO A 570 3.71 14.17 49.55
CA PRO A 570 2.42 13.71 49.10
C PRO A 570 2.17 14.11 47.63
N GLY A 571 1.82 13.14 46.81
CA GLY A 571 1.51 13.32 45.41
C GLY A 571 0.00 13.22 45.11
N MET A 572 -0.44 13.84 44.06
CA MET A 572 -1.80 13.67 43.56
C MET A 572 -1.93 12.34 42.80
N PRO A 573 -3.03 11.60 42.95
CA PRO A 573 -3.22 10.34 42.28
C PRO A 573 -3.32 10.55 40.76
N VAL A 574 -2.71 9.65 39.99
CA VAL A 574 -2.78 9.57 38.54
C VAL A 574 -3.54 8.32 38.18
N THR A 575 -4.61 8.46 37.43
CA THR A 575 -5.49 7.37 37.02
C THR A 575 -5.53 7.23 35.52
N ASN A 576 -5.83 6.02 35.05
CA ASN A 576 -6.04 5.73 33.63
C ASN A 576 -7.30 6.46 33.12
N PRO A 577 -7.21 7.29 32.07
CA PRO A 577 -8.37 8.01 31.55
C PRO A 577 -9.46 7.11 30.98
N ALA A 578 -9.10 5.90 30.50
CA ALA A 578 -10.04 4.91 30.00
C ALA A 578 -10.72 4.08 31.10
N ASN A 579 -10.06 3.97 32.27
CA ASN A 579 -10.59 3.27 33.43
C ASN A 579 -10.11 3.95 34.73
N ARG A 580 -10.92 4.81 35.30
CA ARG A 580 -10.57 5.62 36.47
C ARG A 580 -10.26 4.82 37.75
N SER A 581 -10.68 3.54 37.82
CA SER A 581 -10.33 2.64 38.91
C SER A 581 -8.90 2.08 38.79
N ASP A 582 -8.28 2.13 37.61
CA ASP A 582 -6.89 1.75 37.38
C ASP A 582 -5.98 2.89 37.80
N ARG A 583 -5.38 2.76 38.99
CA ARG A 583 -4.41 3.72 39.49
C ARG A 583 -3.06 3.51 38.81
N VAL A 584 -2.57 4.51 38.10
CA VAL A 584 -1.26 4.51 37.44
C VAL A 584 -0.15 4.87 38.41
N GLY A 585 -0.45 5.72 39.38
CA GLY A 585 0.52 6.12 40.39
C GLY A 585 0.20 7.45 41.07
N ALA A 586 1.22 8.17 41.47
CA ALA A 586 1.11 9.50 42.05
C ALA A 586 2.18 10.45 41.49
N SER A 587 1.82 11.71 41.31
CA SER A 587 2.73 12.76 40.87
C SER A 587 2.63 13.97 41.77
N ARG A 588 3.78 14.49 42.20
CA ARG A 588 3.91 15.71 43.01
C ARG A 588 4.41 16.88 42.17
N ASP A 589 3.78 18.03 42.24
CA ASP A 589 4.26 19.25 41.63
C ASP A 589 5.35 19.93 42.47
N ALA A 590 6.21 20.70 41.81
CA ALA A 590 7.23 21.51 42.50
C ALA A 590 6.60 22.73 43.16
N SER A 591 7.07 23.07 44.36
CA SER A 591 6.78 24.36 45.01
C SER A 591 7.58 25.50 44.35
N ALA A 592 7.19 26.74 44.60
CA ALA A 592 7.91 27.91 44.11
C ALA A 592 9.38 27.95 44.56
N SER A 593 9.65 27.54 45.80
CA SER A 593 11.04 27.45 46.34
C SER A 593 11.86 26.35 45.63
N GLU A 594 11.25 25.23 45.29
CA GLU A 594 11.92 24.15 44.55
C GLU A 594 12.21 24.55 43.12
N ILE A 595 11.30 25.31 42.49
CA ILE A 595 11.52 25.86 41.14
C ILE A 595 12.73 26.80 41.16
N ALA A 596 12.80 27.72 42.18
CA ALA A 596 13.95 28.62 42.37
C ALA A 596 15.24 27.83 42.54
N ALA A 597 15.24 26.81 43.45
CA ALA A 597 16.39 25.96 43.68
C ALA A 597 16.84 25.19 42.41
N ALA A 598 15.88 24.77 41.53
CA ALA A 598 16.20 24.13 40.27
C ALA A 598 16.91 25.07 39.28
N PHE A 599 16.47 26.35 39.21
CA PHE A 599 17.15 27.38 38.42
C PHE A 599 18.57 27.66 38.94
N ASP A 600 18.74 27.75 40.25
CA ASP A 600 20.06 27.96 40.88
C ASP A 600 20.99 26.75 40.60
N ALA A 601 20.50 25.54 40.74
CA ALA A 601 21.26 24.33 40.43
C ALA A 601 21.68 24.28 38.94
N ALA A 602 20.74 24.59 38.04
CA ALA A 602 21.02 24.65 36.62
C ALA A 602 22.05 25.75 36.25
N ALA A 603 21.95 26.93 36.89
CA ALA A 603 22.91 28.02 36.72
C ALA A 603 24.32 27.63 37.19
N ARG A 604 24.44 26.95 38.32
CA ARG A 604 25.74 26.44 38.82
C ARG A 604 26.33 25.37 37.88
N GLY A 605 25.50 24.49 37.31
CA GLY A 605 25.94 23.41 36.44
C GLY A 605 26.27 23.86 34.99
N GLN A 606 25.72 25.00 34.55
CA GLN A 606 25.82 25.46 33.17
C GLN A 606 27.27 25.70 32.67
N PRO A 607 28.21 26.32 33.41
CA PRO A 607 29.58 26.54 32.93
C PRO A 607 30.30 25.22 32.59
N ALA A 608 30.23 24.25 33.50
CA ALA A 608 30.84 22.94 33.27
C ALA A 608 30.21 22.19 32.11
N TRP A 609 28.88 22.23 32.00
CA TRP A 609 28.15 21.62 30.89
C TRP A 609 28.45 22.29 29.54
N ASN A 610 28.62 23.59 29.52
CA ASN A 610 29.04 24.31 28.30
C ASN A 610 30.49 23.96 27.93
N ALA A 611 31.39 23.88 28.89
CA ALA A 611 32.79 23.53 28.67
C ALA A 611 32.99 22.07 28.22
N ALA A 612 32.06 21.16 28.52
CA ALA A 612 32.11 19.77 28.06
C ALA A 612 32.06 19.63 26.52
N GLY A 613 31.65 20.67 25.80
CA GLY A 613 31.62 20.68 24.35
C GLY A 613 30.44 19.94 23.71
N GLY A 614 30.33 20.10 22.39
CA GLY A 614 29.20 19.53 21.61
C GLY A 614 29.18 18.01 21.59
N ALA A 615 30.35 17.35 21.48
CA ALA A 615 30.46 15.91 21.38
C ALA A 615 29.95 15.18 22.64
N VAL A 616 30.43 15.60 23.83
CA VAL A 616 30.02 14.97 25.10
C VAL A 616 28.51 15.13 25.33
N ARG A 617 27.96 16.30 25.03
CA ARG A 617 26.52 16.58 25.17
C ARG A 617 25.71 15.73 24.20
N ALA A 618 26.17 15.57 22.97
CA ALA A 618 25.55 14.74 21.95
C ALA A 618 25.57 13.25 22.34
N ASP A 619 26.69 12.76 22.91
CA ASP A 619 26.79 11.38 23.41
C ASP A 619 25.78 11.09 24.53
N CYS A 620 25.44 12.09 25.33
CA CYS A 620 24.36 11.95 26.35
C CYS A 620 22.99 11.80 25.69
N LEU A 621 22.73 12.54 24.59
CA LEU A 621 21.47 12.44 23.84
C LEU A 621 21.36 11.07 23.15
N ASP A 622 22.44 10.58 22.52
CA ASP A 622 22.44 9.28 21.86
C ASP A 622 22.21 8.14 22.87
N ARG A 623 22.86 8.18 24.03
CA ARG A 623 22.60 7.21 25.11
C ARG A 623 21.16 7.28 25.62
N ALA A 624 20.58 8.47 25.70
CA ALA A 624 19.18 8.64 26.08
C ALA A 624 18.24 8.03 25.04
N ALA A 625 18.52 8.23 23.74
CA ALA A 625 17.76 7.62 22.65
C ALA A 625 17.80 6.08 22.71
N ASP A 626 18.99 5.50 22.94
CA ASP A 626 19.14 4.04 23.05
C ASP A 626 18.40 3.48 24.28
N LEU A 627 18.39 4.21 25.38
CA LEU A 627 17.61 3.84 26.59
C LEU A 627 16.10 3.91 26.35
N LEU A 628 15.61 4.88 25.59
CA LEU A 628 14.20 4.95 25.19
C LEU A 628 13.80 3.73 24.35
N GLU A 629 14.61 3.37 23.36
CA GLU A 629 14.35 2.19 22.51
C GLU A 629 14.43 0.89 23.34
N MET A 630 15.41 0.76 24.21
CA MET A 630 15.55 -0.41 25.08
C MET A 630 14.33 -0.59 26.01
N ARG A 631 13.77 0.50 26.50
CA ARG A 631 12.62 0.52 27.41
C ARG A 631 11.28 0.76 26.70
N ARG A 632 11.23 0.65 25.36
CA ARG A 632 10.06 1.01 24.58
C ARG A 632 8.76 0.35 25.06
N LEU A 633 8.79 -0.93 25.43
CA LEU A 633 7.61 -1.65 25.89
C LEU A 633 7.11 -1.12 27.25
N ASP A 634 8.01 -0.74 28.17
CA ASP A 634 7.64 -0.07 29.43
C ASP A 634 6.99 1.29 29.18
N LEU A 635 7.58 2.06 28.27
CA LEU A 635 7.12 3.40 27.93
C LEU A 635 5.77 3.35 27.20
N ILE A 636 5.58 2.44 26.25
CA ILE A 636 4.29 2.23 25.58
C ILE A 636 3.21 1.88 26.60
N ALA A 637 3.49 0.94 27.52
CA ALA A 637 2.53 0.57 28.55
C ALA A 637 2.12 1.75 29.44
N LEU A 638 3.09 2.59 29.81
CA LEU A 638 2.82 3.79 30.60
C LEU A 638 2.02 4.84 29.82
N LEU A 639 2.38 5.11 28.56
CA LEU A 639 1.68 6.06 27.68
C LEU A 639 0.21 5.65 27.45
N VAL A 640 -0.03 4.36 27.25
CA VAL A 640 -1.40 3.83 27.12
C VAL A 640 -2.20 4.04 28.40
N ARG A 641 -1.62 3.71 29.58
CA ARG A 641 -2.32 3.81 30.88
C ARG A 641 -2.47 5.23 31.38
N GLU A 642 -1.43 6.07 31.23
CA GLU A 642 -1.42 7.41 31.78
C GLU A 642 -2.03 8.45 30.84
N ALA A 643 -1.65 8.41 29.55
CA ALA A 643 -2.08 9.40 28.56
C ALA A 643 -3.30 8.93 27.72
N GLY A 644 -3.72 7.67 27.86
CA GLY A 644 -4.83 7.13 27.08
C GLY A 644 -4.52 6.99 25.58
N LYS A 645 -3.24 6.85 25.22
CA LYS A 645 -2.82 6.72 23.82
C LYS A 645 -3.18 5.35 23.26
N THR A 646 -3.44 5.30 21.95
CA THR A 646 -3.50 4.04 21.22
C THR A 646 -2.11 3.41 21.14
N LEU A 647 -2.00 2.11 20.88
CA LEU A 647 -0.71 1.44 20.72
C LEU A 647 0.17 2.06 19.62
N PRO A 648 -0.38 2.34 18.40
CA PRO A 648 0.39 3.02 17.36
C PRO A 648 0.89 4.42 17.78
N ASP A 649 0.03 5.23 18.44
CA ASP A 649 0.41 6.58 18.88
C ASP A 649 1.45 6.54 20.00
N ALA A 650 1.34 5.59 20.94
CA ALA A 650 2.33 5.41 21.99
C ALA A 650 3.70 4.99 21.44
N LEU A 651 3.72 4.08 20.45
CA LEU A 651 4.95 3.69 19.75
C LEU A 651 5.54 4.87 18.97
N ALA A 652 4.70 5.60 18.23
CA ALA A 652 5.14 6.76 17.46
C ALA A 652 5.80 7.81 18.35
N GLU A 653 5.25 8.07 19.55
CA GLU A 653 5.83 9.02 20.49
C GLU A 653 7.19 8.57 21.05
N VAL A 654 7.36 7.29 21.37
CA VAL A 654 8.67 6.75 21.80
C VAL A 654 9.69 6.92 20.69
N ARG A 655 9.31 6.62 19.44
CA ARG A 655 10.17 6.76 18.27
C ARG A 655 10.54 8.21 18.00
N GLU A 656 9.57 9.11 18.02
CA GLU A 656 9.80 10.54 17.84
C GLU A 656 10.78 11.09 18.88
N ALA A 657 10.62 10.69 20.15
CA ALA A 657 11.54 11.08 21.22
C ALA A 657 12.98 10.62 20.94
N ALA A 658 13.17 9.37 20.52
CA ALA A 658 14.47 8.81 20.20
C ALA A 658 15.09 9.50 18.95
N ASP A 659 14.29 9.76 17.92
CA ASP A 659 14.76 10.41 16.70
C ASP A 659 15.11 11.88 16.92
N PHE A 660 14.38 12.61 17.75
CA PHE A 660 14.76 13.97 18.15
C PHE A 660 16.09 14.00 18.90
N LEU A 661 16.30 13.09 19.85
CA LEU A 661 17.56 13.02 20.59
C LEU A 661 18.74 12.79 19.65
N ARG A 662 18.63 11.85 18.70
CA ARG A 662 19.67 11.58 17.70
C ARG A 662 19.87 12.77 16.74
N TYR A 663 18.78 13.38 16.28
CA TYR A 663 18.85 14.56 15.43
C TYR A 663 19.59 15.70 16.11
N TYR A 664 19.20 16.06 17.33
CA TYR A 664 19.87 17.12 18.07
C TYR A 664 21.28 16.73 18.54
N GLY A 665 21.57 15.44 18.71
CA GLY A 665 22.93 14.93 18.93
C GLY A 665 23.85 15.28 17.74
N VAL A 666 23.40 14.98 16.51
CA VAL A 666 24.14 15.33 15.28
C VAL A 666 24.31 16.85 15.18
N ARG A 667 23.20 17.60 15.28
CA ARG A 667 23.27 19.08 15.20
C ARG A 667 24.14 19.67 16.31
N GLY A 668 24.15 19.07 17.50
CA GLY A 668 25.00 19.48 18.62
C GLY A 668 26.49 19.29 18.33
N ARG A 669 26.87 18.17 17.73
CA ARG A 669 28.26 17.93 17.30
C ARG A 669 28.69 18.92 16.24
N GLU A 670 27.84 19.20 15.25
CA GLU A 670 28.13 20.14 14.17
C GLU A 670 28.25 21.59 14.68
N SER A 671 27.25 22.05 15.44
CA SER A 671 27.17 23.46 15.85
C SER A 671 28.10 23.83 16.99
N PHE A 672 28.37 22.89 17.92
CA PHE A 672 29.17 23.14 19.13
C PHE A 672 30.47 22.30 19.18
N GLY A 673 30.91 21.79 18.02
CA GLY A 673 32.17 21.09 17.88
C GLY A 673 33.35 22.06 17.74
N ALA A 674 34.10 21.92 16.64
CA ALA A 674 35.20 22.85 16.33
C ALA A 674 34.67 24.21 15.86
N ALA A 675 35.44 25.27 16.15
CA ALA A 675 35.17 26.59 15.58
C ALA A 675 35.27 26.57 14.04
N VAL A 676 34.37 27.28 13.39
CA VAL A 676 34.39 27.44 11.92
C VAL A 676 35.36 28.53 11.57
N ARG A 677 36.37 28.17 10.78
CA ARG A 677 37.38 29.14 10.29
C ARG A 677 36.76 29.99 9.18
N LEU A 678 36.79 31.30 9.36
CA LEU A 678 36.31 32.28 8.41
C LEU A 678 37.49 32.85 7.60
N PRO A 679 37.24 33.42 6.39
CA PRO A 679 38.28 34.08 5.64
C PRO A 679 38.99 35.19 6.43
N GLY A 680 40.31 35.26 6.31
CA GLY A 680 41.15 36.31 6.88
C GLY A 680 41.88 37.04 5.76
N PRO A 681 41.27 38.03 5.09
CA PRO A 681 41.81 38.66 3.87
C PRO A 681 43.14 39.40 4.09
N THR A 682 43.50 39.76 5.34
CA THR A 682 44.76 40.40 5.69
C THR A 682 45.74 39.49 6.44
N GLY A 683 45.42 38.15 6.50
CA GLY A 683 46.26 37.15 7.15
C GLY A 683 45.89 36.86 8.60
N GLU A 684 44.85 37.46 9.12
CA GLU A 684 44.31 37.19 10.46
C GLU A 684 43.57 35.84 10.51
N THR A 685 43.50 35.27 11.69
CA THR A 685 42.71 34.05 11.97
C THR A 685 41.38 34.48 12.53
N ASN A 686 40.33 34.26 11.76
CA ASN A 686 38.93 34.51 12.16
C ASN A 686 38.25 33.19 12.44
N GLU A 687 37.65 33.05 13.62
CA GLU A 687 36.91 31.84 14.05
C GLU A 687 35.55 32.19 14.59
N LEU A 688 34.55 31.43 14.15
CA LEU A 688 33.20 31.50 14.67
C LEU A 688 32.93 30.23 15.53
N SER A 689 32.60 30.42 16.80
CA SER A 689 32.24 29.34 17.68
C SER A 689 30.87 29.59 18.35
N MET A 690 30.14 28.51 18.58
CA MET A 690 28.83 28.56 19.26
C MET A 690 28.97 28.16 20.72
N HIS A 691 28.32 28.87 21.61
CA HIS A 691 28.35 28.65 23.05
C HIS A 691 26.93 28.52 23.62
N GLY A 692 26.80 27.83 24.77
CA GLY A 692 25.54 27.73 25.48
C GLY A 692 25.07 29.10 26.00
N ARG A 693 23.79 29.39 25.83
CA ARG A 693 23.18 30.66 26.25
C ARG A 693 22.81 30.75 27.73
N GLY A 694 22.97 29.69 28.48
CA GLY A 694 22.57 29.63 29.88
C GLY A 694 21.44 28.64 30.16
N VAL A 695 20.62 28.95 31.14
CA VAL A 695 19.50 28.12 31.56
C VAL A 695 18.25 28.42 30.74
N PHE A 696 17.56 27.38 30.30
CA PHE A 696 16.28 27.44 29.59
C PHE A 696 15.17 26.81 30.41
N ALA A 697 14.01 27.47 30.44
CA ALA A 697 12.76 26.86 30.87
C ALA A 697 12.07 26.19 29.68
N CYS A 698 11.92 24.86 29.77
CA CYS A 698 11.25 24.07 28.74
C CYS A 698 9.84 23.70 29.19
N ILE A 699 8.81 24.13 28.45
CA ILE A 699 7.40 23.86 28.75
C ILE A 699 6.91 22.84 27.71
N SER A 700 6.64 21.62 28.17
CA SER A 700 6.19 20.55 27.27
C SER A 700 4.68 20.52 27.12
N PRO A 701 4.16 20.23 25.90
CA PRO A 701 2.74 20.08 25.69
C PRO A 701 2.21 18.81 26.36
N TRP A 702 1.00 18.86 26.88
CA TRP A 702 0.38 17.73 27.61
C TRP A 702 0.10 16.51 26.71
N ASN A 703 -0.08 16.71 25.42
CA ASN A 703 -0.41 15.66 24.47
C ASN A 703 0.81 14.86 23.94
N PHE A 704 2.04 15.32 24.25
CA PHE A 704 3.28 14.60 24.01
C PHE A 704 4.09 14.44 25.31
N PRO A 705 3.61 13.58 26.24
CA PRO A 705 4.18 13.50 27.59
C PRO A 705 5.58 12.90 27.65
N LEU A 706 6.06 12.24 26.61
CA LEU A 706 7.40 11.68 26.49
C LEU A 706 8.30 12.46 25.54
N ALA A 707 7.86 12.74 24.32
CA ALA A 707 8.68 13.32 23.25
C ALA A 707 9.11 14.76 23.58
N TRP A 708 8.30 15.49 24.32
CA TRP A 708 8.56 16.88 24.73
C TRP A 708 8.63 16.97 26.26
N SER A 709 9.41 16.15 26.92
CA SER A 709 9.52 15.92 28.36
C SER A 709 8.79 16.89 29.30
N ARG A 710 7.84 16.31 30.02
CA ARG A 710 7.32 16.65 31.35
C ARG A 710 7.11 18.13 31.71
N SER A 711 5.94 18.67 31.48
CA SER A 711 5.28 19.50 32.47
C SER A 711 3.80 19.14 32.55
N ARG A 712 3.42 18.48 33.64
CA ARG A 712 2.02 18.47 34.04
C ARG A 712 1.70 19.83 34.63
N GLN A 713 1.14 20.70 33.85
CA GLN A 713 0.49 21.85 34.41
C GLN A 713 -1.03 21.74 34.24
N ASN A 714 -1.66 21.66 35.43
CA ASN A 714 -3.05 22.07 35.70
C ASN A 714 -4.14 21.60 34.76
N ARG A 715 -4.63 20.38 34.97
CA ARG A 715 -6.06 20.15 34.78
C ARG A 715 -6.82 20.73 35.97
N ARG A 716 -7.32 21.94 35.86
CA ARG A 716 -8.52 22.34 36.58
C ARG A 716 -9.72 22.06 35.68
N PRO A 717 -10.87 21.64 36.27
CA PRO A 717 -12.05 21.17 35.54
C PRO A 717 -12.64 22.20 34.64
#